data_ac3d542ffdd6dd915d8f4c09097b85e7
#
_entry.id   ac3d542ffdd6dd915d8f4c09097b85e7
#
_cell.length_a   1.000
_cell.length_b   1.000
_cell.length_c   1.000
_cell.angle_alpha   90.00
_cell.angle_beta   90.00
_cell.angle_gamma   90.00
#
_symmetry.space_group_name_H-M   'P 1'
#
loop_
_entity.id
_entity.type
_entity.pdbx_description
1 polymer ?
#
loop_
_entity_poly.entity_id
_entity_poly.type
_entity_poly.pdbx_seq_one_letter_code
_entity_poly.pdbx_strand_id
1 'polypeptide(L)'
;MSFQHEKIEKKWQNYWLDHKTFAVSEENDKPKFYALDMFPYPSGAGLHVGHPEGYTATDILSRMRRMQGYNVLHPMGWDAFGLPAEQYALDTGNDPAEFTKQNIDNFRRQIQSLGFSYDWDREINTTDPDYYKWTQWIFTKLYEKGLAYVDEVPVNWCPALGTVLANEEVIDGKSERGGHPVERRPMRQWMLKITAYADRLLEDLEELDWPESIKDMQRNWIGRSEGANVHFAIDGTDDTFTVFTTRPDTLFGAAYAVLAPEHELVEAITTPEQKEAVDAYVKEVQAKSDLERTDLAKTKTGVFTGAYAVNPANGEKLPIWIADYVLASYGTGAVMAVPAHDERDFEFAKVFSLPVKEVVKGGNTEEEAYTGDGEHVNSGFLNGLNKAEAIEKVIAWLEETKNGEKKVTYRLRDWLFSRQRYWGEPIPVIHWEDGTSTAVPAEELPLILPKTDEIKPSGTGESPLANIKEWVEVTDPETGKKGRRETNTMPQWAGSCWYFLRFIDPKNPDQLASPEKLDKWLPVDIYIGGAEHAVLHLLYARFWHKFLYDIGVVPTKEPFQKLYNQGMILGENNEKMSKSRGNVVNPDEIVASHGADTLRLYEMFMGPLDASIAWSESGLDGARRFLDRVWRLFIEENGELTGKVTEGAGETLERVYHETVMKVTENFEALRFNTGISQLMVFINEAYKANELPREYIEGFVKLLSPIAPHLAEELWEKLGHEGSIAYEAWPAYDESKLVDDEVEIVVQLNGKVKAKLMVPADADKAVLEQLAQADEKVKEQLEGKTIRKIIAVPGKLVNIVAN
;
A
#
# COMPACT_ATOMS: atom_id res chain seq x y z
N MET A 1 43.35 -1.84 -12.43
CA MET A 1 42.25 -2.34 -13.26
C MET A 1 40.93 -2.04 -12.57
N SER A 2 39.99 -1.42 -13.25
CA SER A 2 38.67 -1.15 -12.70
C SER A 2 37.76 -2.37 -12.82
N PHE A 3 36.72 -2.40 -12.03
CA PHE A 3 35.69 -3.43 -12.10
C PHE A 3 34.98 -3.41 -13.46
N GLN A 4 35.11 -4.49 -14.23
CA GLN A 4 34.49 -4.62 -15.57
C GLN A 4 33.07 -5.18 -15.45
N HIS A 5 32.13 -4.31 -15.09
CA HIS A 5 30.77 -4.69 -14.75
C HIS A 5 30.03 -5.43 -15.87
N GLU A 6 30.13 -4.97 -17.11
CA GLU A 6 29.38 -5.54 -18.24
C GLU A 6 29.62 -7.05 -18.41
N LYS A 7 30.88 -7.46 -18.40
CA LYS A 7 31.26 -8.86 -18.51
C LYS A 7 30.86 -9.69 -17.32
N ILE A 8 31.14 -9.17 -16.13
CA ILE A 8 30.94 -9.88 -14.85
C ILE A 8 29.45 -10.05 -14.58
N GLU A 9 28.65 -9.02 -14.80
CA GLU A 9 27.20 -9.08 -14.59
C GLU A 9 26.54 -10.08 -15.52
N LYS A 10 26.87 -10.05 -16.79
CA LYS A 10 26.34 -11.00 -17.77
C LYS A 10 26.72 -12.44 -17.46
N LYS A 11 27.97 -12.66 -17.06
CA LYS A 11 28.47 -13.98 -16.65
C LYS A 11 27.63 -14.59 -15.54
N TRP A 12 27.38 -13.82 -14.46
CA TRP A 12 26.67 -14.33 -13.30
C TRP A 12 25.17 -14.41 -13.51
N GLN A 13 24.58 -13.50 -14.26
CA GLN A 13 23.17 -13.59 -14.65
C GLN A 13 22.91 -14.88 -15.44
N ASN A 14 23.76 -15.20 -16.40
CA ASN A 14 23.67 -16.45 -17.15
C ASN A 14 23.86 -17.67 -16.25
N TYR A 15 24.83 -17.62 -15.34
CA TYR A 15 25.05 -18.69 -14.36
C TYR A 15 23.79 -18.97 -13.56
N TRP A 16 23.18 -17.93 -12.97
CA TRP A 16 21.99 -18.09 -12.15
C TRP A 16 20.80 -18.65 -12.93
N LEU A 17 20.60 -18.20 -14.15
CA LEU A 17 19.52 -18.70 -15.01
C LEU A 17 19.74 -20.17 -15.41
N ASP A 18 20.95 -20.51 -15.81
CA ASP A 18 21.29 -21.86 -16.27
C ASP A 18 21.19 -22.89 -15.13
N HIS A 19 21.63 -22.51 -13.95
CA HIS A 19 21.61 -23.38 -12.76
C HIS A 19 20.31 -23.29 -11.95
N LYS A 20 19.39 -22.41 -12.33
CA LYS A 20 18.16 -22.14 -11.56
C LYS A 20 18.48 -21.90 -10.08
N THR A 21 19.47 -21.06 -9.84
CA THR A 21 20.07 -20.85 -8.51
C THR A 21 19.03 -20.46 -7.46
N PHE A 22 18.02 -19.70 -7.85
CA PHE A 22 17.02 -19.15 -6.94
C PHE A 22 15.68 -19.91 -6.97
N ALA A 23 15.65 -21.07 -7.61
CA ALA A 23 14.47 -21.90 -7.65
C ALA A 23 14.12 -22.41 -6.25
N VAL A 24 12.85 -22.38 -5.92
CA VAL A 24 12.33 -22.87 -4.64
C VAL A 24 12.45 -24.40 -4.60
N SER A 25 12.88 -24.95 -3.46
CA SER A 25 12.85 -26.37 -3.21
C SER A 25 11.55 -26.73 -2.47
N GLU A 26 10.79 -27.66 -3.04
CA GLU A 26 9.56 -28.16 -2.43
C GLU A 26 9.82 -29.24 -1.35
N GLU A 27 11.02 -29.81 -1.34
CA GLU A 27 11.36 -31.01 -0.58
C GLU A 27 12.36 -30.76 0.57
N ASN A 28 12.44 -29.56 1.12
CA ASN A 28 13.34 -29.31 2.23
C ASN A 28 12.60 -28.91 3.52
N ASP A 29 13.24 -29.14 4.65
CA ASP A 29 12.70 -28.85 5.99
C ASP A 29 13.09 -27.45 6.50
N LYS A 30 13.69 -26.64 5.64
CA LYS A 30 14.06 -25.26 6.01
C LYS A 30 12.82 -24.42 6.27
N PRO A 31 12.86 -23.48 7.22
CA PRO A 31 11.76 -22.56 7.42
C PRO A 31 11.51 -21.74 6.15
N LYS A 32 10.24 -21.50 5.85
CA LYS A 32 9.86 -20.74 4.66
C LYS A 32 10.04 -19.24 4.87
N PHE A 33 10.34 -18.56 3.79
CA PHE A 33 10.28 -17.11 3.73
C PHE A 33 9.71 -16.68 2.37
N TYR A 34 8.54 -16.10 2.38
CA TYR A 34 7.85 -15.62 1.18
C TYR A 34 8.02 -14.12 1.08
N ALA A 35 8.88 -13.67 0.16
CA ALA A 35 9.13 -12.26 -0.11
C ALA A 35 8.42 -11.86 -1.40
N LEU A 36 7.54 -10.88 -1.35
CA LEU A 36 6.70 -10.49 -2.46
C LEU A 36 6.91 -9.02 -2.83
N ASP A 37 7.11 -8.78 -4.12
CA ASP A 37 7.03 -7.46 -4.73
C ASP A 37 5.62 -7.25 -5.30
N MET A 38 5.18 -5.99 -5.38
CA MET A 38 4.01 -5.67 -6.18
C MET A 38 4.42 -5.81 -7.64
N PHE A 39 3.86 -6.80 -8.33
CA PHE A 39 4.25 -7.09 -9.70
C PHE A 39 3.89 -5.94 -10.64
N PRO A 40 4.74 -5.67 -11.64
CA PRO A 40 4.56 -4.50 -12.48
C PRO A 40 3.51 -4.68 -13.57
N TYR A 41 2.95 -3.55 -14.00
CA TYR A 41 2.25 -3.44 -15.27
C TYR A 41 3.29 -3.24 -16.37
N PRO A 42 3.38 -4.15 -17.38
CA PRO A 42 4.37 -4.03 -18.44
C PRO A 42 3.97 -2.97 -19.46
N SER A 43 4.45 -1.74 -19.27
CA SER A 43 4.21 -0.62 -20.16
C SER A 43 5.17 -0.58 -21.34
N GLY A 44 4.80 0.12 -22.42
CA GLY A 44 5.64 0.27 -23.60
C GLY A 44 6.95 1.02 -23.35
N ALA A 45 6.99 1.85 -22.33
CA ALA A 45 8.18 2.62 -21.96
C ALA A 45 9.28 1.79 -21.27
N GLY A 46 8.94 0.61 -20.76
CA GLY A 46 9.82 -0.16 -19.90
C GLY A 46 9.90 0.40 -18.49
N LEU A 47 10.87 -0.08 -17.72
CA LEU A 47 11.11 0.38 -16.35
C LEU A 47 11.75 1.77 -16.34
N HIS A 48 11.43 2.56 -15.33
CA HIS A 48 12.24 3.71 -14.93
C HIS A 48 12.99 3.37 -13.63
N VAL A 49 13.97 4.20 -13.24
CA VAL A 49 14.83 3.93 -12.07
C VAL A 49 14.10 3.89 -10.72
N GLY A 50 12.87 4.33 -10.67
CA GLY A 50 12.04 4.21 -9.48
C GLY A 50 11.55 2.78 -9.19
N HIS A 51 11.37 1.96 -10.23
CA HIS A 51 10.89 0.58 -10.07
C HIS A 51 11.88 -0.31 -9.31
N PRO A 52 13.20 -0.29 -9.60
CA PRO A 52 14.15 -1.17 -8.94
C PRO A 52 14.33 -0.92 -7.43
N GLU A 53 13.91 0.20 -6.90
CA GLU A 53 14.06 0.52 -5.47
C GLU A 53 13.40 -0.54 -4.58
N GLY A 54 12.12 -0.78 -4.80
CA GLY A 54 11.37 -1.81 -4.06
C GLY A 54 11.89 -3.21 -4.35
N TYR A 55 12.17 -3.51 -5.62
CA TYR A 55 12.68 -4.82 -6.04
C TYR A 55 14.04 -5.12 -5.43
N THR A 56 14.92 -4.13 -5.35
CA THR A 56 16.23 -4.28 -4.71
C THR A 56 16.09 -4.55 -3.21
N ALA A 57 15.21 -3.82 -2.53
CA ALA A 57 14.95 -4.03 -1.11
C ALA A 57 14.49 -5.45 -0.82
N THR A 58 13.52 -5.94 -1.57
CA THR A 58 13.00 -7.31 -1.44
C THR A 58 14.09 -8.34 -1.76
N ASP A 59 14.90 -8.06 -2.78
CA ASP A 59 15.99 -8.95 -3.19
C ASP A 59 17.08 -9.07 -2.12
N ILE A 60 17.45 -7.98 -1.47
CA ILE A 60 18.42 -7.99 -0.38
C ILE A 60 17.94 -8.90 0.75
N LEU A 61 16.71 -8.75 1.17
CA LEU A 61 16.12 -9.62 2.19
C LEU A 61 16.09 -11.07 1.75
N SER A 62 15.69 -11.33 0.51
CA SER A 62 15.64 -12.68 -0.04
C SER A 62 17.00 -13.35 -0.04
N ARG A 63 18.03 -12.64 -0.47
CA ARG A 63 19.41 -13.15 -0.49
C ARG A 63 19.95 -13.40 0.91
N MET A 64 19.74 -12.46 1.82
CA MET A 64 20.15 -12.61 3.21
C MET A 64 19.45 -13.82 3.86
N ARG A 65 18.15 -13.97 3.68
CA ARG A 65 17.38 -15.08 4.26
C ARG A 65 17.83 -16.44 3.71
N ARG A 66 18.17 -16.55 2.43
CA ARG A 66 18.75 -17.80 1.88
C ARG A 66 20.04 -18.18 2.62
N MET A 67 20.90 -17.19 2.82
CA MET A 67 22.16 -17.41 3.52
C MET A 67 21.94 -17.70 5.02
N GLN A 68 20.82 -17.25 5.58
CA GLN A 68 20.43 -17.56 6.96
C GLN A 68 19.72 -18.92 7.09
N GLY A 69 19.61 -19.67 6.01
CA GLY A 69 19.06 -21.01 6.03
C GLY A 69 17.56 -21.14 5.75
N TYR A 70 16.93 -20.10 5.25
CA TYR A 70 15.50 -20.15 4.86
C TYR A 70 15.33 -20.69 3.45
N ASN A 71 14.18 -21.35 3.24
CA ASN A 71 13.69 -21.67 1.90
C ASN A 71 12.90 -20.44 1.42
N VAL A 72 13.44 -19.72 0.46
CA VAL A 72 12.91 -18.42 0.04
C VAL A 72 12.11 -18.55 -1.25
N LEU A 73 10.86 -18.07 -1.22
CA LEU A 73 10.04 -17.87 -2.41
C LEU A 73 10.08 -16.38 -2.78
N HIS A 74 10.73 -16.07 -3.89
CA HIS A 74 10.85 -14.71 -4.42
C HIS A 74 10.42 -14.72 -5.88
N PRO A 75 9.11 -14.55 -6.16
CA PRO A 75 8.56 -14.68 -7.50
C PRO A 75 8.41 -13.34 -8.21
N MET A 76 8.23 -13.41 -9.52
CA MET A 76 7.93 -12.26 -10.36
C MET A 76 6.96 -12.64 -11.47
N GLY A 77 6.13 -11.70 -11.88
CA GLY A 77 5.15 -11.87 -12.94
C GLY A 77 4.63 -10.53 -13.44
N TRP A 78 3.51 -10.60 -14.18
CA TRP A 78 3.03 -9.47 -14.96
C TRP A 78 1.55 -9.24 -14.73
N ASP A 79 1.21 -8.04 -14.30
CA ASP A 79 -0.16 -7.54 -14.20
C ASP A 79 -0.48 -6.84 -15.53
N ALA A 80 -0.97 -7.61 -16.50
CA ALA A 80 -0.89 -7.21 -17.90
C ALA A 80 -2.24 -6.84 -18.56
N PHE A 81 -3.36 -7.05 -17.89
CA PHE A 81 -4.64 -6.50 -18.33
C PHE A 81 -4.73 -5.02 -17.99
N GLY A 82 -5.58 -4.31 -18.67
CA GLY A 82 -5.89 -2.92 -18.34
C GLY A 82 -5.90 -1.98 -19.53
N LEU A 83 -6.21 -0.74 -19.23
CA LEU A 83 -6.49 0.30 -20.20
C LEU A 83 -5.31 0.67 -21.12
N PRO A 84 -4.05 0.77 -20.64
CA PRO A 84 -2.97 1.22 -21.53
C PRO A 84 -2.74 0.36 -22.76
N ALA A 85 -2.81 -0.97 -22.62
CA ALA A 85 -2.64 -1.88 -23.76
C ALA A 85 -3.82 -1.80 -24.73
N GLU A 86 -5.04 -1.70 -24.20
CA GLU A 86 -6.23 -1.53 -25.03
C GLU A 86 -6.19 -0.22 -25.80
N GLN A 87 -5.78 0.86 -25.15
CA GLN A 87 -5.68 2.18 -25.79
C GLN A 87 -4.62 2.20 -26.88
N TYR A 88 -3.48 1.58 -26.66
CA TYR A 88 -2.46 1.42 -27.70
C TYR A 88 -3.05 0.69 -28.92
N ALA A 89 -3.80 -0.38 -28.67
CA ALA A 89 -4.47 -1.14 -29.74
C ALA A 89 -5.49 -0.29 -30.50
N LEU A 90 -6.27 0.54 -29.81
CA LEU A 90 -7.20 1.48 -30.43
C LEU A 90 -6.49 2.53 -31.28
N ASP A 91 -5.37 3.08 -30.79
CA ASP A 91 -4.63 4.13 -31.45
C ASP A 91 -3.85 3.63 -32.69
N THR A 92 -3.36 2.39 -32.65
CA THR A 92 -2.46 1.84 -33.68
C THR A 92 -3.10 0.77 -34.55
N GLY A 93 -4.22 0.21 -34.16
CA GLY A 93 -4.85 -0.93 -34.85
C GLY A 93 -4.14 -2.27 -34.58
N ASN A 94 -3.15 -2.30 -33.67
CA ASN A 94 -2.43 -3.52 -33.32
C ASN A 94 -3.16 -4.31 -32.24
N ASP A 95 -2.88 -5.63 -32.16
CA ASP A 95 -3.46 -6.51 -31.16
C ASP A 95 -2.88 -6.20 -29.78
N PRO A 96 -3.73 -5.97 -28.76
CA PRO A 96 -3.26 -5.73 -27.40
C PRO A 96 -2.45 -6.90 -26.83
N ALA A 97 -2.74 -8.14 -27.22
CA ALA A 97 -2.00 -9.31 -26.77
C ALA A 97 -0.55 -9.31 -27.27
N GLU A 98 -0.31 -8.94 -28.53
CA GLU A 98 1.04 -8.84 -29.10
C GLU A 98 1.85 -7.71 -28.45
N PHE A 99 1.25 -6.57 -28.26
CA PHE A 99 1.84 -5.43 -27.56
C PHE A 99 2.25 -5.81 -26.14
N THR A 100 1.34 -6.45 -25.41
CA THR A 100 1.58 -6.93 -24.05
C THR A 100 2.75 -7.91 -24.00
N LYS A 101 2.80 -8.87 -24.93
CA LYS A 101 3.89 -9.85 -25.00
C LYS A 101 5.25 -9.18 -25.19
N GLN A 102 5.35 -8.23 -26.11
CA GLN A 102 6.58 -7.47 -26.34
C GLN A 102 7.01 -6.70 -25.10
N ASN A 103 6.08 -6.07 -24.41
CA ASN A 103 6.35 -5.33 -23.19
C ASN A 103 6.81 -6.25 -22.05
N ILE A 104 6.21 -7.41 -21.91
CA ILE A 104 6.63 -8.42 -20.93
C ILE A 104 8.06 -8.86 -21.21
N ASP A 105 8.38 -9.17 -22.45
CA ASP A 105 9.73 -9.58 -22.83
C ASP A 105 10.77 -8.50 -22.51
N ASN A 106 10.44 -7.24 -22.75
CA ASN A 106 11.33 -6.12 -22.41
C ASN A 106 11.48 -5.93 -20.89
N PHE A 107 10.38 -5.99 -20.12
CA PHE A 107 10.42 -5.89 -18.66
C PHE A 107 11.24 -7.03 -18.05
N ARG A 108 11.03 -8.25 -18.53
CA ARG A 108 11.81 -9.44 -18.08
C ARG A 108 13.29 -9.24 -18.31
N ARG A 109 13.66 -8.78 -19.50
CA ARG A 109 15.07 -8.49 -19.85
C ARG A 109 15.66 -7.44 -18.91
N GLN A 110 14.95 -6.33 -18.68
CA GLN A 110 15.41 -5.26 -17.80
C GLN A 110 15.56 -5.75 -16.35
N ILE A 111 14.59 -6.49 -15.84
CA ILE A 111 14.63 -7.03 -14.47
C ILE A 111 15.78 -8.03 -14.33
N GLN A 112 15.99 -8.90 -15.30
CA GLN A 112 17.11 -9.86 -15.29
C GLN A 112 18.45 -9.15 -15.34
N SER A 113 18.56 -8.04 -16.07
CA SER A 113 19.80 -7.25 -16.14
C SER A 113 20.20 -6.60 -14.80
N LEU A 114 19.28 -6.49 -13.86
CA LEU A 114 19.52 -5.95 -12.51
C LEU A 114 19.95 -7.02 -11.51
N GLY A 115 19.94 -8.29 -11.91
CA GLY A 115 20.48 -9.39 -11.12
C GLY A 115 19.65 -9.81 -9.92
N PHE A 116 18.35 -9.58 -9.95
CA PHE A 116 17.46 -10.00 -8.86
C PHE A 116 17.34 -11.51 -8.76
N SER A 117 17.16 -12.00 -7.54
CA SER A 117 17.08 -13.43 -7.23
C SER A 117 15.66 -13.98 -7.34
N TYR A 118 15.00 -13.73 -8.47
CA TYR A 118 13.66 -14.27 -8.72
C TYR A 118 13.69 -15.72 -9.15
N ASP A 119 12.68 -16.47 -8.74
CA ASP A 119 12.41 -17.81 -9.26
C ASP A 119 11.58 -17.71 -10.54
N TRP A 120 12.23 -17.68 -11.69
CA TRP A 120 11.59 -17.50 -12.99
C TRP A 120 10.72 -18.68 -13.43
N ASP A 121 10.88 -19.85 -12.82
CA ASP A 121 9.97 -20.98 -13.07
C ASP A 121 8.56 -20.72 -12.56
N ARG A 122 8.39 -19.69 -11.74
CA ARG A 122 7.10 -19.29 -11.16
C ARG A 122 6.51 -18.04 -11.79
N GLU A 123 7.06 -17.63 -12.93
CA GLU A 123 6.55 -16.48 -13.68
C GLU A 123 5.08 -16.68 -14.06
N ILE A 124 4.25 -15.65 -13.84
CA ILE A 124 2.85 -15.65 -14.22
C ILE A 124 2.51 -14.40 -15.03
N ASN A 125 1.45 -14.51 -15.82
CA ASN A 125 0.90 -13.41 -16.62
C ASN A 125 -0.62 -13.42 -16.46
N THR A 126 -1.18 -12.34 -15.95
CA THR A 126 -2.63 -12.24 -15.69
C THR A 126 -3.46 -12.36 -16.96
N THR A 127 -2.89 -12.12 -18.14
CA THR A 127 -3.59 -12.25 -19.44
C THR A 127 -3.56 -13.66 -20.01
N ASP A 128 -2.84 -14.58 -19.36
CA ASP A 128 -2.75 -15.96 -19.77
C ASP A 128 -4.08 -16.68 -19.37
N PRO A 129 -4.76 -17.38 -20.30
CA PRO A 129 -5.95 -18.15 -19.96
C PRO A 129 -5.79 -19.15 -18.81
N ASP A 130 -4.60 -19.77 -18.68
CA ASP A 130 -4.32 -20.67 -17.57
C ASP A 130 -4.31 -19.96 -16.20
N TYR A 131 -4.02 -18.67 -16.19
CA TYR A 131 -4.09 -17.83 -15.00
C TYR A 131 -5.52 -17.31 -14.78
N TYR A 132 -6.12 -16.63 -15.74
CA TYR A 132 -7.41 -15.99 -15.51
C TYR A 132 -8.58 -16.99 -15.41
N LYS A 133 -8.39 -18.24 -15.81
CA LYS A 133 -9.31 -19.32 -15.48
C LYS A 133 -9.68 -19.29 -14.00
N TRP A 134 -8.70 -19.07 -13.14
CA TRP A 134 -8.89 -19.09 -11.69
C TRP A 134 -9.43 -17.76 -11.16
N THR A 135 -9.14 -16.65 -11.81
CA THR A 135 -9.81 -15.38 -11.55
C THR A 135 -11.31 -15.53 -11.82
N GLN A 136 -11.66 -16.14 -12.94
CA GLN A 136 -13.05 -16.44 -13.29
C GLN A 136 -13.69 -17.42 -12.31
N TRP A 137 -12.96 -18.44 -11.90
CA TRP A 137 -13.44 -19.42 -10.92
C TRP A 137 -13.77 -18.75 -9.58
N ILE A 138 -12.91 -17.88 -9.09
CA ILE A 138 -13.18 -17.11 -7.86
C ILE A 138 -14.45 -16.28 -8.02
N PHE A 139 -14.61 -15.61 -9.16
CA PHE A 139 -15.83 -14.87 -9.45
C PHE A 139 -17.07 -15.75 -9.39
N THR A 140 -17.03 -16.94 -9.98
CA THR A 140 -18.18 -17.87 -9.93
C THR A 140 -18.52 -18.27 -8.50
N LYS A 141 -17.52 -18.43 -7.64
CA LYS A 141 -17.75 -18.72 -6.22
C LYS A 141 -18.36 -17.56 -5.47
N LEU A 142 -17.92 -16.35 -5.75
CA LEU A 142 -18.54 -15.12 -5.23
C LEU A 142 -19.99 -15.01 -5.68
N TYR A 143 -20.26 -15.30 -6.94
CA TYR A 143 -21.61 -15.30 -7.52
C TYR A 143 -22.54 -16.32 -6.85
N GLU A 144 -22.06 -17.56 -6.65
CA GLU A 144 -22.82 -18.62 -5.97
C GLU A 144 -23.20 -18.23 -4.54
N LYS A 145 -22.36 -17.46 -3.86
CA LYS A 145 -22.61 -17.00 -2.48
C LYS A 145 -23.40 -15.69 -2.40
N GLY A 146 -23.83 -15.14 -3.54
CA GLY A 146 -24.57 -13.89 -3.56
C GLY A 146 -23.70 -12.64 -3.32
N LEU A 147 -22.38 -12.77 -3.36
CA LEU A 147 -21.42 -11.68 -3.15
C LEU A 147 -21.08 -10.95 -4.43
N ALA A 148 -21.38 -11.53 -5.58
CA ALA A 148 -21.34 -10.86 -6.88
C ALA A 148 -22.78 -10.71 -7.37
N TYR A 149 -23.18 -9.49 -7.68
CA TYR A 149 -24.55 -9.20 -8.09
C TYR A 149 -24.58 -8.02 -9.07
N VAL A 150 -25.71 -7.83 -9.73
CA VAL A 150 -25.92 -6.74 -10.67
C VAL A 150 -26.82 -5.69 -10.03
N ASP A 151 -26.45 -4.42 -10.18
CA ASP A 151 -27.24 -3.29 -9.69
C ASP A 151 -27.12 -2.12 -10.65
N GLU A 152 -28.09 -1.20 -10.60
CA GLU A 152 -27.99 0.07 -11.30
C GLU A 152 -27.26 1.06 -10.38
N VAL A 153 -26.12 1.55 -10.83
CA VAL A 153 -25.31 2.51 -10.06
C VAL A 153 -24.97 3.73 -10.92
N PRO A 154 -24.86 4.93 -10.33
CA PRO A 154 -24.41 6.10 -11.06
C PRO A 154 -22.97 5.91 -11.52
N VAL A 155 -22.72 6.10 -12.81
CA VAL A 155 -21.38 5.99 -13.41
C VAL A 155 -21.07 7.25 -14.19
N ASN A 156 -19.80 7.48 -14.45
CA ASN A 156 -19.33 8.60 -15.26
C ASN A 156 -19.39 8.20 -16.74
N TRP A 157 -20.46 8.58 -17.41
CA TRP A 157 -20.65 8.32 -18.83
C TRP A 157 -20.07 9.45 -19.69
N CYS A 158 -19.27 9.10 -20.67
CA CYS A 158 -18.74 10.05 -21.64
C CYS A 158 -19.35 9.75 -23.01
N PRO A 159 -20.33 10.53 -23.48
CA PRO A 159 -20.99 10.28 -24.77
C PRO A 159 -20.02 10.32 -25.95
N ALA A 160 -19.06 11.24 -25.94
CA ALA A 160 -18.10 11.39 -27.02
C ALA A 160 -17.15 10.19 -27.14
N LEU A 161 -16.74 9.61 -26.02
CA LEU A 161 -15.89 8.42 -26.00
C LEU A 161 -16.70 7.12 -26.04
N GLY A 162 -18.02 7.20 -25.80
CA GLY A 162 -18.92 6.04 -25.82
C GLY A 162 -18.65 5.01 -24.73
N THR A 163 -18.09 5.44 -23.60
CA THR A 163 -17.68 4.54 -22.51
C THR A 163 -17.88 5.15 -21.14
N VAL A 164 -17.87 4.29 -20.13
CA VAL A 164 -17.85 4.68 -18.72
C VAL A 164 -16.40 4.95 -18.30
N LEU A 165 -16.21 6.02 -17.55
CA LEU A 165 -14.90 6.42 -17.02
C LEU A 165 -14.83 6.19 -15.50
N ALA A 166 -13.69 5.77 -15.02
CA ALA A 166 -13.39 5.74 -13.59
C ALA A 166 -13.31 7.17 -13.04
N ASN A 167 -13.44 7.32 -11.72
CA ASN A 167 -13.37 8.65 -11.09
C ASN A 167 -12.04 9.35 -11.37
N GLU A 168 -10.95 8.61 -11.45
CA GLU A 168 -9.61 9.13 -11.74
C GLU A 168 -9.47 9.65 -13.18
N GLU A 169 -10.32 9.19 -14.08
CA GLU A 169 -10.32 9.57 -15.49
C GLU A 169 -11.17 10.81 -15.77
N VAL A 170 -11.76 11.43 -14.75
CA VAL A 170 -12.59 12.62 -14.86
C VAL A 170 -11.94 13.78 -14.11
N ILE A 171 -11.70 14.89 -14.83
CA ILE A 171 -11.11 16.11 -14.26
C ILE A 171 -12.02 17.26 -14.64
N ASP A 172 -12.51 17.99 -13.63
CA ASP A 172 -13.42 19.14 -13.80
C ASP A 172 -14.65 18.83 -14.68
N GLY A 173 -15.23 17.65 -14.50
CA GLY A 173 -16.43 17.22 -15.25
C GLY A 173 -16.15 16.83 -16.70
N LYS A 174 -14.87 16.68 -17.07
CA LYS A 174 -14.45 16.30 -18.42
C LYS A 174 -13.54 15.09 -18.38
N SER A 175 -13.51 14.33 -19.47
CA SER A 175 -12.58 13.23 -19.60
C SER A 175 -11.14 13.75 -19.60
N GLU A 176 -10.25 13.09 -18.86
CA GLU A 176 -8.81 13.37 -18.88
C GLU A 176 -8.28 13.31 -20.31
N ARG A 177 -8.75 12.34 -21.05
CA ARG A 177 -8.42 12.13 -22.45
C ARG A 177 -9.43 12.84 -23.34
N GLY A 178 -8.95 13.82 -24.11
CA GLY A 178 -9.74 14.56 -25.08
C GLY A 178 -10.61 15.69 -24.53
N GLY A 179 -10.70 15.84 -23.21
CA GLY A 179 -11.44 16.94 -22.59
C GLY A 179 -12.94 16.97 -22.91
N HIS A 180 -13.56 15.80 -23.12
CA HIS A 180 -14.99 15.68 -23.46
C HIS A 180 -15.87 15.77 -22.23
N PRO A 181 -17.10 16.34 -22.36
CA PRO A 181 -18.05 16.37 -21.24
C PRO A 181 -18.41 14.97 -20.75
N VAL A 182 -18.49 14.85 -19.44
CA VAL A 182 -18.89 13.60 -18.76
C VAL A 182 -20.15 13.87 -17.98
N GLU A 183 -21.11 12.97 -18.06
CA GLU A 183 -22.37 13.03 -17.31
C GLU A 183 -22.50 11.83 -16.38
N ARG A 184 -23.06 12.07 -15.22
CA ARG A 184 -23.41 10.97 -14.31
C ARG A 184 -24.75 10.39 -14.71
N ARG A 185 -24.79 9.08 -14.95
CA ARG A 185 -26.04 8.41 -15.28
C ARG A 185 -26.07 7.00 -14.67
N PRO A 186 -27.22 6.52 -14.23
CA PRO A 186 -27.35 5.16 -13.73
C PRO A 186 -27.17 4.15 -14.86
N MET A 187 -26.34 3.14 -14.62
CA MET A 187 -26.13 2.03 -15.54
C MET A 187 -26.05 0.72 -14.78
N ARG A 188 -26.47 -0.34 -15.43
CA ARG A 188 -26.39 -1.69 -14.89
C ARG A 188 -24.93 -2.13 -14.80
N GLN A 189 -24.46 -2.50 -13.61
CA GLN A 189 -23.08 -2.89 -13.35
C GLN A 189 -23.01 -4.11 -12.43
N TRP A 190 -21.95 -4.88 -12.59
CA TRP A 190 -21.60 -5.91 -11.63
C TRP A 190 -20.95 -5.28 -10.40
N MET A 191 -21.36 -5.74 -9.23
CA MET A 191 -20.85 -5.30 -7.93
C MET A 191 -20.36 -6.49 -7.13
N LEU A 192 -19.25 -6.33 -6.42
CA LEU A 192 -18.82 -7.28 -5.40
C LEU A 192 -19.10 -6.73 -4.01
N LYS A 193 -19.69 -7.55 -3.15
CA LYS A 193 -20.20 -7.14 -1.84
C LYS A 193 -19.09 -7.09 -0.78
N ILE A 194 -18.09 -6.25 -1.00
CA ILE A 194 -17.02 -6.04 -0.04
C ILE A 194 -17.54 -5.53 1.30
N THR A 195 -18.68 -4.84 1.32
CA THR A 195 -19.33 -4.35 2.55
C THR A 195 -19.70 -5.46 3.51
N ALA A 196 -19.96 -6.68 3.01
CA ALA A 196 -20.21 -7.86 3.85
C ALA A 196 -18.98 -8.22 4.71
N TYR A 197 -17.79 -7.75 4.34
CA TYR A 197 -16.53 -8.02 5.01
C TYR A 197 -15.99 -6.81 5.78
N ALA A 198 -16.72 -5.71 5.83
CA ALA A 198 -16.26 -4.45 6.41
C ALA A 198 -15.72 -4.60 7.83
N ASP A 199 -16.46 -5.24 8.72
CA ASP A 199 -16.04 -5.43 10.12
C ASP A 199 -14.78 -6.29 10.23
N ARG A 200 -14.70 -7.38 9.48
CA ARG A 200 -13.55 -8.28 9.46
C ARG A 200 -12.32 -7.59 8.89
N LEU A 201 -12.49 -6.78 7.86
CA LEU A 201 -11.42 -5.97 7.28
C LEU A 201 -10.86 -4.97 8.30
N LEU A 202 -11.69 -4.45 9.20
CA LEU A 202 -11.26 -3.58 10.30
C LEU A 202 -10.59 -4.35 11.43
N GLU A 203 -11.24 -5.38 11.93
CA GLU A 203 -10.77 -6.16 13.09
C GLU A 203 -9.41 -6.79 12.83
N ASP A 204 -9.21 -7.37 11.67
CA ASP A 204 -8.00 -8.12 11.35
C ASP A 204 -6.79 -7.22 11.04
N LEU A 205 -6.97 -5.91 10.91
CA LEU A 205 -5.85 -4.96 10.82
C LEU A 205 -4.96 -4.98 12.05
N GLU A 206 -5.51 -5.26 13.23
CA GLU A 206 -4.76 -5.28 14.48
C GLU A 206 -3.66 -6.36 14.51
N GLU A 207 -3.83 -7.43 13.75
CA GLU A 207 -2.91 -8.56 13.67
C GLU A 207 -1.76 -8.33 12.67
N LEU A 208 -1.81 -7.25 11.90
CA LEU A 208 -0.88 -6.99 10.80
C LEU A 208 0.28 -6.09 11.22
N ASP A 209 1.48 -6.46 10.82
CA ASP A 209 2.69 -5.63 10.95
C ASP A 209 2.79 -4.69 9.74
N TRP A 210 1.86 -3.77 9.68
CA TRP A 210 1.74 -2.77 8.61
C TRP A 210 1.99 -1.37 9.16
N PRO A 211 2.44 -0.42 8.32
CA PRO A 211 2.52 0.98 8.74
C PRO A 211 1.16 1.49 9.23
N GLU A 212 1.14 2.20 10.38
CA GLU A 212 -0.11 2.74 10.92
C GLU A 212 -0.81 3.68 9.94
N SER A 213 -0.05 4.43 9.14
CA SER A 213 -0.62 5.30 8.10
C SER A 213 -1.47 4.51 7.09
N ILE A 214 -1.04 3.33 6.70
CA ILE A 214 -1.80 2.47 5.78
C ILE A 214 -3.03 1.89 6.46
N LYS A 215 -2.88 1.41 7.69
CA LYS A 215 -4.02 0.93 8.48
C LYS A 215 -5.07 2.03 8.66
N ASP A 216 -4.64 3.26 8.96
CA ASP A 216 -5.54 4.41 9.11
C ASP A 216 -6.24 4.77 7.80
N MET A 217 -5.54 4.68 6.66
CA MET A 217 -6.17 4.88 5.35
C MET A 217 -7.29 3.86 5.12
N GLN A 218 -7.07 2.61 5.47
CA GLN A 218 -8.11 1.57 5.34
C GLN A 218 -9.23 1.78 6.35
N ARG A 219 -8.93 2.11 7.60
CA ARG A 219 -9.94 2.43 8.62
C ARG A 219 -10.84 3.57 8.18
N ASN A 220 -10.25 4.65 7.67
CA ASN A 220 -10.99 5.81 7.19
C ASN A 220 -11.81 5.50 5.94
N TRP A 221 -11.28 4.69 5.04
CA TRP A 221 -11.98 4.29 3.82
C TRP A 221 -13.19 3.41 4.13
N ILE A 222 -13.04 2.48 5.05
CA ILE A 222 -14.15 1.65 5.53
C ILE A 222 -15.14 2.53 6.30
N GLY A 223 -14.65 3.45 7.13
CA GLY A 223 -15.44 4.50 7.76
C GLY A 223 -16.61 3.99 8.58
N ARG A 224 -16.33 3.03 9.46
CA ARG A 224 -17.35 2.49 10.37
C ARG A 224 -17.81 3.56 11.34
N SER A 225 -19.11 3.79 11.40
CA SER A 225 -19.75 4.75 12.32
C SER A 225 -20.85 4.08 13.11
N GLU A 226 -20.85 4.29 14.40
CA GLU A 226 -21.93 3.85 15.30
C GLU A 226 -22.82 5.03 15.63
N GLY A 227 -24.11 4.82 15.61
CA GLY A 227 -25.09 5.85 15.90
C GLY A 227 -26.50 5.30 15.92
N ALA A 228 -27.44 6.10 15.45
CA ALA A 228 -28.84 5.70 15.40
C ALA A 228 -29.53 6.19 14.13
N ASN A 229 -30.47 5.39 13.67
CA ASN A 229 -31.50 5.85 12.75
C ASN A 229 -32.59 6.54 13.53
N VAL A 230 -33.05 7.68 13.05
CA VAL A 230 -34.15 8.42 13.63
C VAL A 230 -35.21 8.65 12.54
N HIS A 231 -36.46 8.32 12.83
CA HIS A 231 -37.58 8.46 11.89
C HIS A 231 -38.29 9.79 12.12
N PHE A 232 -38.39 10.60 11.10
CA PHE A 232 -39.10 11.88 11.11
C PHE A 232 -40.35 11.77 10.28
N ALA A 233 -41.48 12.16 10.86
CA ALA A 233 -42.72 12.33 10.14
C ALA A 233 -42.68 13.65 9.35
N ILE A 234 -43.32 13.67 8.18
CA ILE A 234 -43.51 14.88 7.41
C ILE A 234 -44.90 15.46 7.73
N ASP A 235 -44.91 16.70 8.25
CA ASP A 235 -46.11 17.35 8.69
C ASP A 235 -47.16 17.41 7.58
N GLY A 236 -48.40 17.01 7.93
CA GLY A 236 -49.54 17.03 7.02
C GLY A 236 -49.61 15.86 6.03
N THR A 237 -48.74 14.85 6.18
CA THR A 237 -48.71 13.66 5.34
C THR A 237 -48.53 12.41 6.17
N ASP A 238 -48.70 11.24 5.54
CA ASP A 238 -48.41 9.95 6.17
C ASP A 238 -46.97 9.48 5.86
N ASP A 239 -46.22 10.30 5.13
CA ASP A 239 -44.85 9.97 4.76
C ASP A 239 -43.87 10.22 5.92
N THR A 240 -42.83 9.41 5.93
CA THR A 240 -41.69 9.52 6.85
C THR A 240 -40.40 9.41 6.11
N PHE A 241 -39.34 9.98 6.66
CA PHE A 241 -37.97 9.71 6.22
C PHE A 241 -37.11 9.37 7.42
N THR A 242 -36.00 8.66 7.16
CA THR A 242 -35.07 8.23 8.20
C THR A 242 -33.74 8.94 8.02
N VAL A 243 -33.21 9.47 9.14
CA VAL A 243 -31.84 10.00 9.15
C VAL A 243 -30.94 9.07 9.95
N PHE A 244 -29.67 8.99 9.55
CA PHE A 244 -28.64 8.39 10.38
C PHE A 244 -27.81 9.50 11.02
N THR A 245 -27.55 9.37 12.33
CA THR A 245 -26.72 10.32 13.06
C THR A 245 -25.78 9.60 14.02
N THR A 246 -24.52 10.05 14.10
CA THR A 246 -23.57 9.59 15.12
C THR A 246 -23.79 10.31 16.45
N ARG A 247 -24.62 11.36 16.46
CA ARG A 247 -24.93 12.17 17.64
C ARG A 247 -26.43 12.22 17.91
N PRO A 248 -27.07 11.05 18.16
CA PRO A 248 -28.50 11.03 18.48
C PRO A 248 -28.84 11.80 19.79
N ASP A 249 -27.84 11.98 20.67
CA ASP A 249 -27.93 12.75 21.88
C ASP A 249 -28.26 14.22 21.63
N THR A 250 -28.01 14.75 20.44
CA THR A 250 -28.29 16.12 20.05
C THR A 250 -29.64 16.30 19.36
N LEU A 251 -30.50 15.29 19.35
CA LEU A 251 -31.80 15.31 18.68
C LEU A 251 -32.64 16.53 19.06
N PHE A 252 -32.64 16.94 20.31
CA PHE A 252 -33.40 18.12 20.82
C PHE A 252 -32.86 19.44 20.24
N GLY A 253 -31.62 19.43 19.70
CA GLY A 253 -31.02 20.59 19.06
C GLY A 253 -31.21 20.62 17.53
N ALA A 254 -31.93 19.68 16.95
CA ALA A 254 -32.22 19.68 15.54
C ALA A 254 -33.02 20.95 15.18
N ALA A 255 -32.50 21.72 14.21
CA ALA A 255 -33.06 22.98 13.78
C ALA A 255 -33.73 22.91 12.41
N TYR A 256 -33.25 22.00 11.57
CA TYR A 256 -33.79 21.74 10.24
C TYR A 256 -33.40 20.33 9.80
N ALA A 257 -34.02 19.84 8.73
CA ALA A 257 -33.67 18.57 8.11
C ALA A 257 -33.22 18.85 6.68
N VAL A 258 -32.31 17.99 6.18
CA VAL A 258 -31.79 18.11 4.80
C VAL A 258 -31.92 16.80 4.10
N LEU A 259 -32.50 16.80 2.90
CA LEU A 259 -32.55 15.67 2.00
C LEU A 259 -31.53 15.87 0.89
N ALA A 260 -30.98 14.76 0.40
CA ALA A 260 -30.22 14.78 -0.85
C ALA A 260 -31.15 15.26 -1.98
N PRO A 261 -30.67 16.07 -2.92
CA PRO A 261 -31.51 16.53 -4.04
C PRO A 261 -32.15 15.36 -4.84
N GLU A 262 -31.52 14.20 -4.88
CA GLU A 262 -31.98 12.99 -5.55
C GLU A 262 -32.91 12.12 -4.72
N HIS A 263 -33.19 12.51 -3.47
CA HIS A 263 -34.04 11.70 -2.59
C HIS A 263 -35.45 11.55 -3.19
N GLU A 264 -36.00 10.35 -3.11
CA GLU A 264 -37.29 10.00 -3.73
C GLU A 264 -38.46 10.86 -3.22
N LEU A 265 -38.42 11.36 -2.01
CA LEU A 265 -39.47 12.18 -1.42
C LEU A 265 -39.47 13.65 -1.86
N VAL A 266 -38.39 14.13 -2.48
CA VAL A 266 -38.25 15.54 -2.83
C VAL A 266 -39.38 16.03 -3.73
N GLU A 267 -39.72 15.28 -4.77
CA GLU A 267 -40.78 15.62 -5.69
C GLU A 267 -42.16 15.65 -5.01
N ALA A 268 -42.40 14.66 -4.14
CA ALA A 268 -43.73 14.53 -3.46
C ALA A 268 -43.96 15.60 -2.40
N ILE A 269 -42.93 16.05 -1.69
CA ILE A 269 -43.09 17.00 -0.57
C ILE A 269 -42.90 18.46 -0.95
N THR A 270 -42.28 18.75 -2.10
CA THR A 270 -42.02 20.11 -2.54
C THR A 270 -43.35 20.83 -2.78
N THR A 271 -43.53 22.00 -2.12
CA THR A 271 -44.75 22.78 -2.29
C THR A 271 -44.75 23.47 -3.67
N PRO A 272 -45.98 23.82 -4.19
CA PRO A 272 -46.06 24.49 -5.50
C PRO A 272 -45.24 25.76 -5.59
N GLU A 273 -45.13 26.52 -4.50
CA GLU A 273 -44.40 27.78 -4.42
C GLU A 273 -42.87 27.57 -4.51
N GLN A 274 -42.37 26.41 -4.13
CA GLN A 274 -40.95 26.09 -4.11
C GLN A 274 -40.51 25.21 -5.32
N LYS A 275 -41.46 24.69 -6.08
CA LYS A 275 -41.20 23.73 -7.15
C LYS A 275 -40.19 24.22 -8.18
N GLU A 276 -40.28 25.45 -8.65
CA GLU A 276 -39.37 26.02 -9.63
C GLU A 276 -37.94 26.08 -9.09
N ALA A 277 -37.76 26.59 -7.87
CA ALA A 277 -36.45 26.70 -7.24
C ALA A 277 -35.83 25.32 -6.96
N VAL A 278 -36.62 24.37 -6.49
CA VAL A 278 -36.19 23.00 -6.21
C VAL A 278 -35.75 22.28 -7.49
N ASP A 279 -36.57 22.34 -8.55
CA ASP A 279 -36.25 21.69 -9.82
C ASP A 279 -34.96 22.25 -10.43
N ALA A 280 -34.77 23.59 -10.38
CA ALA A 280 -33.55 24.24 -10.86
C ALA A 280 -32.31 23.79 -10.08
N TYR A 281 -32.41 23.70 -8.75
CA TYR A 281 -31.32 23.28 -7.91
C TYR A 281 -30.95 21.81 -8.10
N VAL A 282 -31.94 20.92 -8.21
CA VAL A 282 -31.73 19.50 -8.50
C VAL A 282 -30.95 19.32 -9.80
N LYS A 283 -31.33 20.06 -10.84
CA LYS A 283 -30.67 20.04 -12.14
C LYS A 283 -29.21 20.52 -12.04
N GLU A 284 -28.96 21.61 -11.30
CA GLU A 284 -27.63 22.15 -11.07
C GLU A 284 -26.71 21.12 -10.37
N VAL A 285 -27.23 20.45 -9.35
CA VAL A 285 -26.46 19.47 -8.55
C VAL A 285 -26.13 18.20 -9.35
N GLN A 286 -26.99 17.80 -10.28
CA GLN A 286 -26.75 16.62 -11.11
C GLN A 286 -25.44 16.70 -11.93
N ALA A 287 -24.95 17.91 -12.19
CA ALA A 287 -23.69 18.13 -12.89
C ALA A 287 -22.45 18.05 -12.01
N LYS A 288 -22.62 17.90 -10.69
CA LYS A 288 -21.50 17.91 -9.73
C LYS A 288 -21.09 16.49 -9.34
N SER A 289 -19.76 16.27 -9.17
CA SER A 289 -19.22 15.03 -8.61
C SER A 289 -19.45 14.96 -7.10
N ASP A 290 -19.42 13.78 -6.52
CA ASP A 290 -19.52 13.60 -5.08
C ASP A 290 -18.41 14.35 -4.33
N LEU A 291 -17.22 14.41 -4.90
CA LEU A 291 -16.09 15.14 -4.32
C LEU A 291 -16.35 16.64 -4.28
N GLU A 292 -16.87 17.23 -5.35
CA GLU A 292 -17.23 18.65 -5.39
C GLU A 292 -18.35 18.99 -4.41
N ARG A 293 -19.30 18.07 -4.26
CA ARG A 293 -20.45 18.25 -3.36
C ARG A 293 -20.05 18.23 -1.90
N THR A 294 -19.04 17.44 -1.55
CA THR A 294 -18.62 17.23 -0.16
C THR A 294 -17.40 18.08 0.24
N ASP A 295 -16.90 18.91 -0.65
CA ASP A 295 -15.76 19.79 -0.36
C ASP A 295 -16.10 20.76 0.79
N LEU A 296 -15.33 20.67 1.88
CA LEU A 296 -15.52 21.49 3.08
C LEU A 296 -15.22 22.97 2.85
N ALA A 297 -14.38 23.30 1.88
CA ALA A 297 -13.98 24.68 1.57
C ALA A 297 -15.02 25.43 0.71
N LYS A 298 -15.98 24.71 0.20
CA LYS A 298 -17.01 25.28 -0.67
C LYS A 298 -18.08 26.05 0.13
N THR A 299 -18.62 27.10 -0.45
CA THR A 299 -19.78 27.82 0.08
C THR A 299 -21.02 26.91 0.09
N LYS A 300 -21.72 26.85 1.21
CA LYS A 300 -22.92 26.02 1.35
C LYS A 300 -24.07 26.55 0.50
N THR A 301 -24.73 25.67 -0.25
CA THR A 301 -25.91 25.96 -1.07
C THR A 301 -27.05 25.04 -0.70
N GLY A 302 -28.26 25.46 -0.91
CA GLY A 302 -29.44 24.67 -0.67
C GLY A 302 -30.72 25.43 -0.99
N VAL A 303 -31.83 24.71 -1.03
CA VAL A 303 -33.17 25.28 -1.29
C VAL A 303 -34.17 24.67 -0.32
N PHE A 304 -35.02 25.52 0.23
CA PHE A 304 -36.11 25.09 1.07
C PHE A 304 -37.24 24.43 0.22
N THR A 305 -37.72 23.27 0.67
CA THR A 305 -38.76 22.52 -0.05
C THR A 305 -40.18 23.04 0.18
N GLY A 306 -40.39 23.84 1.23
CA GLY A 306 -41.71 24.26 1.69
C GLY A 306 -42.37 23.32 2.69
N ALA A 307 -41.82 22.14 2.85
CA ALA A 307 -42.35 21.13 3.80
C ALA A 307 -41.61 21.19 5.15
N TYR A 308 -42.24 20.60 6.18
CA TYR A 308 -41.69 20.51 7.52
C TYR A 308 -41.66 19.08 8.03
N ALA A 309 -40.62 18.73 8.76
CA ALA A 309 -40.52 17.49 9.50
C ALA A 309 -40.93 17.70 10.95
N VAL A 310 -41.37 16.67 11.60
CA VAL A 310 -41.72 16.72 13.02
C VAL A 310 -40.65 16.00 13.81
N ASN A 311 -40.01 16.73 14.75
CA ASN A 311 -39.03 16.13 15.65
C ASN A 311 -39.72 15.16 16.61
N PRO A 312 -39.39 13.88 16.62
CA PRO A 312 -40.05 12.89 17.46
C PRO A 312 -39.84 13.13 18.97
N ALA A 313 -38.77 13.86 19.34
CA ALA A 313 -38.44 14.09 20.75
C ALA A 313 -39.28 15.22 21.41
N ASN A 314 -39.62 16.27 20.67
CA ASN A 314 -40.27 17.45 21.23
C ASN A 314 -41.44 17.97 20.39
N GLY A 315 -41.76 17.36 19.27
CA GLY A 315 -42.86 17.78 18.40
C GLY A 315 -42.60 19.04 17.58
N GLU A 316 -41.42 19.62 17.64
CA GLU A 316 -41.10 20.81 16.84
C GLU A 316 -41.16 20.54 15.37
N LYS A 317 -41.63 21.52 14.59
CA LYS A 317 -41.63 21.49 13.16
C LYS A 317 -40.33 22.05 12.63
N LEU A 318 -39.58 21.24 11.84
CA LEU A 318 -38.32 21.59 11.29
C LEU A 318 -38.43 21.77 9.77
N PRO A 319 -37.98 22.91 9.19
CA PRO A 319 -38.04 23.07 7.74
C PRO A 319 -37.16 22.02 7.06
N ILE A 320 -37.67 21.46 5.97
CA ILE A 320 -36.97 20.46 5.16
C ILE A 320 -36.32 21.17 3.97
N TRP A 321 -34.98 21.10 3.91
CA TRP A 321 -34.17 21.66 2.85
C TRP A 321 -33.63 20.55 1.97
N ILE A 322 -33.23 20.90 0.74
CA ILE A 322 -32.31 20.06 -0.07
C ILE A 322 -30.98 20.78 -0.17
N ALA A 323 -29.90 20.03 -0.10
CA ALA A 323 -28.55 20.58 -0.21
C ALA A 323 -27.62 19.53 -0.81
N ASP A 324 -26.64 19.99 -1.57
CA ASP A 324 -25.73 19.13 -2.30
C ASP A 324 -24.71 18.40 -1.41
N TYR A 325 -24.45 18.87 -0.19
CA TYR A 325 -23.53 18.19 0.72
C TYR A 325 -24.09 16.88 1.29
N VAL A 326 -25.39 16.62 1.11
CA VAL A 326 -26.05 15.36 1.49
C VAL A 326 -26.12 14.46 0.26
N LEU A 327 -25.53 13.27 0.36
CA LEU A 327 -25.48 12.31 -0.76
C LEU A 327 -26.55 11.24 -0.60
N ALA A 328 -27.31 10.95 -1.67
CA ALA A 328 -28.28 9.87 -1.68
C ALA A 328 -27.62 8.49 -1.56
N SER A 329 -26.38 8.37 -1.98
CA SER A 329 -25.59 7.14 -1.94
C SER A 329 -25.01 6.83 -0.56
N TYR A 330 -25.06 7.78 0.37
CA TYR A 330 -24.52 7.62 1.72
C TYR A 330 -25.63 7.64 2.76
N GLY A 331 -25.66 6.57 3.57
CA GLY A 331 -26.65 6.42 4.61
C GLY A 331 -28.08 6.38 4.04
N THR A 332 -28.96 7.20 4.59
CA THR A 332 -30.37 7.27 4.21
C THR A 332 -30.67 8.36 3.18
N GLY A 333 -29.67 9.12 2.77
CA GLY A 333 -29.87 10.29 1.90
C GLY A 333 -30.56 11.47 2.60
N ALA A 334 -30.61 11.46 3.91
CA ALA A 334 -31.23 12.49 4.74
C ALA A 334 -30.42 12.70 6.02
N VAL A 335 -30.38 13.93 6.51
CA VAL A 335 -29.72 14.27 7.78
C VAL A 335 -30.60 15.18 8.62
N MET A 336 -30.55 15.03 9.94
CA MET A 336 -31.01 16.07 10.85
C MET A 336 -29.85 17.03 11.08
N ALA A 337 -30.12 18.30 11.06
CA ALA A 337 -29.09 19.31 11.22
C ALA A 337 -29.12 19.91 12.61
N VAL A 338 -27.96 19.94 13.26
CA VAL A 338 -27.76 20.49 14.60
C VAL A 338 -26.64 21.55 14.53
N PRO A 339 -26.99 22.79 14.13
CA PRO A 339 -25.99 23.84 13.93
C PRO A 339 -25.12 24.15 15.14
N ALA A 340 -25.67 24.01 16.35
CA ALA A 340 -24.91 24.29 17.57
C ALA A 340 -23.74 23.31 17.79
N HIS A 341 -23.79 22.09 17.21
CA HIS A 341 -22.84 21.01 17.52
C HIS A 341 -22.28 20.32 16.31
N ASP A 342 -22.45 20.86 15.11
CA ASP A 342 -21.86 20.38 13.86
C ASP A 342 -21.42 21.56 13.00
N GLU A 343 -20.18 21.55 12.58
CA GLU A 343 -19.58 22.66 11.83
C GLU A 343 -20.22 22.90 10.46
N ARG A 344 -20.59 21.85 9.74
CA ARG A 344 -21.25 21.97 8.42
C ARG A 344 -22.64 22.54 8.57
N ASP A 345 -23.37 22.07 9.55
CA ASP A 345 -24.71 22.53 9.87
C ASP A 345 -24.72 24.00 10.34
N PHE A 346 -23.69 24.35 11.12
CA PHE A 346 -23.51 25.74 11.59
C PHE A 346 -23.27 26.69 10.41
N GLU A 347 -22.41 26.34 9.49
CA GLU A 347 -22.14 27.13 8.27
C GLU A 347 -23.40 27.32 7.42
N PHE A 348 -24.13 26.23 7.20
CA PHE A 348 -25.38 26.24 6.43
C PHE A 348 -26.42 27.13 7.11
N ALA A 349 -26.61 26.96 8.43
CA ALA A 349 -27.53 27.77 9.19
C ALA A 349 -27.18 29.26 9.16
N LYS A 350 -25.89 29.60 9.16
CA LYS A 350 -25.40 30.95 9.07
C LYS A 350 -25.73 31.57 7.70
N VAL A 351 -25.52 30.82 6.62
CA VAL A 351 -25.83 31.27 5.24
C VAL A 351 -27.34 31.54 5.08
N PHE A 352 -28.19 30.66 5.61
CA PHE A 352 -29.64 30.71 5.41
C PHE A 352 -30.42 31.24 6.59
N SER A 353 -29.74 31.84 7.58
CA SER A 353 -30.31 32.43 8.76
C SER A 353 -31.26 31.48 9.55
N LEU A 354 -30.84 30.26 9.74
CA LEU A 354 -31.56 29.22 10.46
C LEU A 354 -31.18 29.24 11.94
N PRO A 355 -32.09 28.82 12.87
CA PRO A 355 -31.81 28.85 14.30
C PRO A 355 -30.67 27.91 14.70
N VAL A 356 -29.95 28.33 15.77
CA VAL A 356 -28.88 27.54 16.40
C VAL A 356 -29.32 27.26 17.83
N LYS A 357 -29.54 26.00 18.18
CA LYS A 357 -30.06 25.57 19.46
C LYS A 357 -29.01 24.80 20.25
N GLU A 358 -28.45 25.42 21.30
CA GLU A 358 -27.45 24.76 22.16
C GLU A 358 -28.12 23.65 22.99
N VAL A 359 -27.54 22.46 22.92
CA VAL A 359 -27.99 21.29 23.72
C VAL A 359 -26.84 20.60 24.47
N VAL A 360 -25.60 21.04 24.27
CA VAL A 360 -24.40 20.57 24.99
C VAL A 360 -23.61 21.80 25.45
N LYS A 361 -23.35 21.92 26.74
CA LYS A 361 -22.53 23.02 27.29
C LYS A 361 -21.04 22.80 27.00
N GLY A 362 -20.30 23.90 26.80
CA GLY A 362 -18.86 23.88 26.71
C GLY A 362 -18.24 24.82 25.70
N GLY A 363 -19.05 25.53 24.91
CA GLY A 363 -18.58 26.46 23.90
C GLY A 363 -19.52 27.65 23.71
N ASN A 364 -19.12 28.56 22.84
CA ASN A 364 -19.97 29.70 22.44
C ASN A 364 -20.63 29.40 21.09
N THR A 365 -21.84 28.87 21.13
CA THR A 365 -22.61 28.46 19.95
C THR A 365 -23.14 29.63 19.11
N GLU A 366 -22.97 30.87 19.59
CA GLU A 366 -23.28 32.06 18.78
C GLU A 366 -22.18 32.35 17.75
N GLU A 367 -20.94 31.96 18.05
CA GLU A 367 -19.76 32.21 17.22
C GLU A 367 -19.36 31.00 16.39
N GLU A 368 -19.43 29.81 16.98
CA GLU A 368 -18.99 28.56 16.30
C GLU A 368 -19.72 27.34 16.86
N ALA A 369 -19.72 26.25 16.12
CA ALA A 369 -20.24 24.97 16.58
C ALA A 369 -19.34 24.43 17.70
N TYR A 370 -19.97 23.90 18.75
CA TYR A 370 -19.27 23.17 19.81
C TYR A 370 -19.41 21.67 19.60
N THR A 371 -18.34 21.01 19.17
CA THR A 371 -18.35 19.58 18.85
C THR A 371 -17.85 18.68 20.00
N GLY A 372 -17.41 19.26 21.10
CA GLY A 372 -16.90 18.56 22.26
C GLY A 372 -17.97 17.91 23.14
N ASP A 373 -17.53 17.25 24.19
CA ASP A 373 -18.41 16.69 25.21
C ASP A 373 -18.77 17.75 26.25
N GLY A 374 -19.88 17.54 26.96
CA GLY A 374 -20.33 18.40 28.01
C GLY A 374 -21.66 17.95 28.57
N GLU A 375 -22.16 18.72 29.55
CA GLU A 375 -23.47 18.50 30.15
C GLU A 375 -24.57 18.82 29.14
N HIS A 376 -25.52 17.91 28.93
CA HIS A 376 -26.70 18.16 28.10
C HIS A 376 -27.66 19.13 28.76
N VAL A 377 -28.16 20.08 27.98
CA VAL A 377 -29.11 21.11 28.35
C VAL A 377 -30.18 21.22 27.27
N ASN A 378 -31.33 21.78 27.60
CA ASN A 378 -32.45 21.96 26.67
C ASN A 378 -32.88 20.67 25.96
N SER A 379 -32.66 19.55 26.60
CA SER A 379 -32.78 18.19 25.99
C SER A 379 -33.69 17.26 26.79
N GLY A 380 -34.65 17.81 27.54
CA GLY A 380 -35.65 17.04 28.28
C GLY A 380 -35.02 15.97 29.17
N PHE A 381 -35.34 14.71 28.89
CA PHE A 381 -34.84 13.58 29.71
C PHE A 381 -33.33 13.35 29.61
N LEU A 382 -32.65 14.01 28.68
CA LEU A 382 -31.18 13.92 28.53
C LEU A 382 -30.41 14.97 29.31
N ASN A 383 -31.12 15.94 29.91
CA ASN A 383 -30.49 17.02 30.68
C ASN A 383 -29.61 16.48 31.80
N GLY A 384 -28.42 17.04 31.96
CA GLY A 384 -27.49 16.68 33.03
C GLY A 384 -26.58 15.51 32.69
N LEU A 385 -26.80 14.80 31.58
CA LEU A 385 -26.00 13.66 31.15
C LEU A 385 -24.80 14.11 30.31
N ASN A 386 -23.72 13.33 30.34
CA ASN A 386 -22.61 13.48 29.42
C ASN A 386 -22.96 12.81 28.06
N LYS A 387 -22.08 12.96 27.08
CA LYS A 387 -22.30 12.45 25.73
C LYS A 387 -22.61 10.94 25.70
N ALA A 388 -21.77 10.11 26.34
CA ALA A 388 -21.92 8.65 26.33
C ALA A 388 -23.23 8.21 26.96
N GLU A 389 -23.56 8.77 28.12
CA GLU A 389 -24.81 8.49 28.85
C GLU A 389 -26.05 8.93 28.06
N ALA A 390 -25.97 10.11 27.43
CA ALA A 390 -27.06 10.65 26.62
C ALA A 390 -27.32 9.84 25.36
N ILE A 391 -26.25 9.38 24.67
CA ILE A 391 -26.37 8.52 23.49
C ILE A 391 -27.06 7.20 23.85
N GLU A 392 -26.63 6.56 24.94
CA GLU A 392 -27.22 5.30 25.40
C GLU A 392 -28.71 5.48 25.73
N LYS A 393 -29.00 6.52 26.44
CA LYS A 393 -30.40 6.80 26.90
C LYS A 393 -31.32 7.15 25.74
N VAL A 394 -30.87 7.98 24.79
CA VAL A 394 -31.71 8.36 23.65
C VAL A 394 -31.94 7.20 22.69
N ILE A 395 -30.94 6.33 22.50
CA ILE A 395 -31.12 5.14 21.66
C ILE A 395 -32.16 4.20 22.29
N ALA A 396 -32.06 3.95 23.59
CA ALA A 396 -33.07 3.15 24.30
C ALA A 396 -34.47 3.73 24.15
N TRP A 397 -34.60 5.05 24.27
CA TRP A 397 -35.88 5.75 24.10
C TRP A 397 -36.40 5.63 22.65
N LEU A 398 -35.52 5.79 21.65
CA LEU A 398 -35.88 5.65 20.24
C LEU A 398 -36.43 4.26 19.93
N GLU A 399 -35.79 3.22 20.46
CA GLU A 399 -36.20 1.82 20.25
C GLU A 399 -37.53 1.53 20.96
N GLU A 400 -37.69 1.99 22.21
CA GLU A 400 -38.94 1.83 22.99
C GLU A 400 -40.11 2.50 22.30
N THR A 401 -39.95 3.70 21.80
CA THR A 401 -41.00 4.49 21.14
C THR A 401 -41.15 4.16 19.66
N LYS A 402 -40.31 3.28 19.11
CA LYS A 402 -40.28 2.95 17.67
C LYS A 402 -40.02 4.15 16.77
N ASN A 403 -39.34 5.16 17.29
CA ASN A 403 -38.90 6.33 16.53
C ASN A 403 -37.48 6.19 15.97
N GLY A 404 -36.83 5.07 16.17
CA GLY A 404 -35.51 4.80 15.69
C GLY A 404 -34.89 3.55 16.27
N GLU A 405 -33.66 3.28 15.90
CA GLU A 405 -32.90 2.14 16.39
C GLU A 405 -31.38 2.40 16.32
N LYS A 406 -30.62 1.66 17.09
CA LYS A 406 -29.17 1.66 17.00
C LYS A 406 -28.76 1.18 15.62
N LYS A 407 -27.80 1.84 15.00
CA LYS A 407 -27.33 1.52 13.67
C LYS A 407 -25.82 1.68 13.54
N VAL A 408 -25.20 0.76 12.81
CA VAL A 408 -23.83 0.86 12.38
C VAL A 408 -23.84 1.08 10.88
N THR A 409 -23.11 2.07 10.40
CA THR A 409 -22.99 2.36 8.97
C THR A 409 -21.52 2.39 8.55
N TYR A 410 -21.29 2.31 7.26
CA TYR A 410 -19.95 2.32 6.68
C TYR A 410 -19.92 3.30 5.52
N ARG A 411 -18.78 3.96 5.31
CA ARG A 411 -18.52 4.73 4.09
C ARG A 411 -18.24 3.81 2.92
N LEU A 412 -17.59 2.67 3.19
CA LEU A 412 -17.26 1.67 2.19
C LEU A 412 -18.49 1.34 1.35
N ARG A 413 -18.31 1.37 0.04
CA ARG A 413 -19.32 0.94 -0.94
C ARG A 413 -18.87 -0.36 -1.57
N ASP A 414 -19.83 -1.12 -2.08
CA ASP A 414 -19.54 -2.34 -2.82
C ASP A 414 -18.65 -2.01 -4.02
N TRP A 415 -17.80 -2.94 -4.37
CA TRP A 415 -16.80 -2.77 -5.41
C TRP A 415 -17.47 -2.84 -6.79
N LEU A 416 -17.40 -1.74 -7.56
CA LEU A 416 -17.84 -1.70 -8.95
C LEU A 416 -16.88 -2.55 -9.78
N PHE A 417 -17.35 -3.75 -10.16
CA PHE A 417 -16.48 -4.80 -10.68
C PHE A 417 -16.47 -4.93 -12.19
N SER A 418 -17.51 -4.48 -12.88
CA SER A 418 -17.57 -4.59 -14.33
C SER A 418 -16.91 -3.41 -15.05
N ARG A 419 -16.30 -3.72 -16.19
CA ARG A 419 -15.71 -2.74 -17.10
C ARG A 419 -16.24 -2.97 -18.51
N GLN A 420 -16.55 -1.90 -19.21
CA GLN A 420 -17.02 -1.92 -20.60
C GLN A 420 -15.79 -1.84 -21.51
N ARG A 421 -14.89 -2.81 -21.36
CA ARG A 421 -13.60 -2.91 -22.03
C ARG A 421 -13.47 -4.27 -22.73
N TYR A 422 -12.58 -4.31 -23.71
CA TYR A 422 -12.21 -5.56 -24.38
C TYR A 422 -11.10 -6.28 -23.61
N TRP A 423 -10.01 -5.54 -23.26
CA TRP A 423 -8.80 -6.14 -22.69
C TRP A 423 -8.96 -6.32 -21.18
N GLY A 424 -9.59 -7.40 -20.82
CA GLY A 424 -9.87 -7.80 -19.45
C GLY A 424 -10.41 -9.22 -19.42
N GLU A 425 -10.51 -9.79 -18.24
CA GLU A 425 -11.08 -11.11 -18.06
C GLU A 425 -12.61 -11.07 -18.35
N PRO A 426 -13.11 -11.91 -19.25
CA PRO A 426 -14.56 -12.02 -19.42
C PRO A 426 -15.24 -12.47 -18.13
N ILE A 427 -16.34 -11.85 -17.78
CA ILE A 427 -17.16 -12.27 -16.63
C ILE A 427 -17.93 -13.52 -17.04
N PRO A 428 -17.74 -14.66 -16.37
CA PRO A 428 -18.24 -15.97 -16.83
C PRO A 428 -19.70 -16.20 -16.43
N VAL A 429 -20.62 -15.40 -16.99
CA VAL A 429 -22.06 -15.50 -16.73
C VAL A 429 -22.83 -15.50 -18.04
N ILE A 430 -23.89 -16.28 -18.10
CA ILE A 430 -24.82 -16.34 -19.23
C ILE A 430 -26.18 -15.84 -18.76
N HIS A 431 -26.76 -14.91 -19.50
CA HIS A 431 -28.13 -14.40 -19.30
C HIS A 431 -29.10 -15.12 -20.25
N TRP A 432 -30.00 -15.91 -19.69
CA TRP A 432 -30.92 -16.72 -20.46
C TRP A 432 -32.18 -15.95 -20.86
N GLU A 433 -32.84 -16.41 -21.95
CA GLU A 433 -34.05 -15.81 -22.51
C GLU A 433 -35.24 -15.78 -21.53
N ASP A 434 -35.24 -16.67 -20.53
CA ASP A 434 -36.28 -16.73 -19.48
C ASP A 434 -36.06 -15.72 -18.35
N GLY A 435 -35.02 -14.86 -18.43
CA GLY A 435 -34.69 -13.87 -17.42
C GLY A 435 -33.79 -14.37 -16.32
N THR A 436 -33.40 -15.66 -16.33
CA THR A 436 -32.44 -16.20 -15.36
C THR A 436 -31.00 -15.98 -15.82
N SER A 437 -30.05 -16.03 -14.87
CA SER A 437 -28.62 -15.96 -15.17
C SER A 437 -27.91 -17.10 -14.46
N THR A 438 -26.92 -17.68 -15.11
CA THR A 438 -26.11 -18.76 -14.55
C THR A 438 -24.62 -18.51 -14.78
N ALA A 439 -23.80 -18.94 -13.84
CA ALA A 439 -22.35 -18.94 -14.01
C ALA A 439 -21.94 -20.06 -14.99
N VAL A 440 -20.89 -19.82 -15.75
CA VAL A 440 -20.27 -20.86 -16.58
C VAL A 440 -19.73 -21.96 -15.66
N PRO A 441 -20.03 -23.24 -15.93
CA PRO A 441 -19.52 -24.33 -15.11
C PRO A 441 -17.99 -24.35 -15.04
N ALA A 442 -17.44 -24.77 -13.90
CA ALA A 442 -15.99 -24.79 -13.66
C ALA A 442 -15.22 -25.59 -14.71
N GLU A 443 -15.80 -26.71 -15.18
CA GLU A 443 -15.21 -27.56 -16.21
C GLU A 443 -15.11 -26.91 -17.59
N GLU A 444 -15.87 -25.84 -17.83
CA GLU A 444 -15.84 -25.08 -19.08
C GLU A 444 -14.93 -23.84 -19.00
N LEU A 445 -14.35 -23.57 -17.84
CA LEU A 445 -13.38 -22.48 -17.69
C LEU A 445 -12.01 -22.91 -18.20
N PRO A 446 -11.19 -22.02 -18.76
CA PRO A 446 -11.43 -20.58 -18.89
C PRO A 446 -12.42 -20.25 -20.01
N LEU A 447 -13.27 -19.25 -19.78
CA LEU A 447 -13.99 -18.58 -20.86
C LEU A 447 -13.00 -17.63 -21.52
N ILE A 448 -12.53 -18.02 -22.69
CA ILE A 448 -11.43 -17.34 -23.37
C ILE A 448 -11.90 -16.03 -23.99
N LEU A 449 -11.13 -14.97 -23.81
CA LEU A 449 -11.34 -13.69 -24.47
C LEU A 449 -11.23 -13.90 -25.99
N PRO A 450 -12.29 -13.61 -26.77
CA PRO A 450 -12.27 -13.84 -28.20
C PRO A 450 -11.37 -12.83 -28.91
N LYS A 451 -10.67 -13.27 -29.93
CA LYS A 451 -9.88 -12.38 -30.80
C LYS A 451 -10.83 -11.61 -31.72
N THR A 452 -10.60 -10.33 -31.87
CA THR A 452 -11.34 -9.47 -32.78
C THR A 452 -10.47 -8.32 -33.27
N ASP A 453 -10.75 -7.85 -34.48
CA ASP A 453 -10.13 -6.63 -35.01
C ASP A 453 -10.90 -5.37 -34.60
N GLU A 454 -12.09 -5.54 -34.03
CA GLU A 454 -12.99 -4.46 -33.64
C GLU A 454 -13.09 -4.33 -32.11
N ILE A 455 -12.15 -3.59 -31.51
CA ILE A 455 -12.11 -3.34 -30.08
C ILE A 455 -12.63 -1.96 -29.69
N LYS A 456 -13.31 -1.27 -30.63
CA LYS A 456 -13.87 0.05 -30.39
C LYS A 456 -15.08 -0.02 -29.46
N PRO A 457 -15.30 1.04 -28.63
CA PRO A 457 -16.50 1.13 -27.82
C PRO A 457 -17.76 0.97 -28.67
N SER A 458 -18.76 0.27 -28.13
CA SER A 458 -20.03 0.01 -28.84
C SER A 458 -20.90 1.25 -29.05
N GLY A 459 -20.67 2.31 -28.27
CA GLY A 459 -21.54 3.50 -28.25
C GLY A 459 -22.86 3.31 -27.49
N THR A 460 -23.17 2.09 -27.06
CA THR A 460 -24.41 1.76 -26.35
C THR A 460 -24.25 1.65 -24.85
N GLY A 461 -23.01 1.77 -24.35
CA GLY A 461 -22.65 1.52 -22.97
C GLY A 461 -22.27 0.06 -22.71
N GLU A 462 -22.35 -0.81 -23.69
CA GLU A 462 -21.88 -2.17 -23.62
C GLU A 462 -20.41 -2.26 -24.02
N SER A 463 -19.73 -3.32 -23.55
CA SER A 463 -18.36 -3.65 -23.93
C SER A 463 -18.26 -3.94 -25.44
N PRO A 464 -17.09 -3.74 -26.07
CA PRO A 464 -16.84 -4.18 -27.44
C PRO A 464 -17.12 -5.65 -27.70
N LEU A 465 -17.09 -6.50 -26.68
CA LEU A 465 -17.46 -7.92 -26.80
C LEU A 465 -18.90 -8.12 -27.29
N ALA A 466 -19.79 -7.17 -27.01
CA ALA A 466 -21.19 -7.22 -27.45
C ALA A 466 -21.32 -7.26 -28.97
N ASN A 467 -20.32 -6.79 -29.72
CA ASN A 467 -20.31 -6.77 -31.18
C ASN A 467 -19.92 -8.12 -31.80
N ILE A 468 -19.47 -9.08 -31.01
CA ILE A 468 -19.00 -10.39 -31.47
C ILE A 468 -20.14 -11.39 -31.28
N LYS A 469 -21.10 -11.40 -32.21
CA LYS A 469 -22.34 -12.19 -32.11
C LYS A 469 -22.11 -13.67 -31.88
N GLU A 470 -21.16 -14.27 -32.61
CA GLU A 470 -20.84 -15.71 -32.50
C GLU A 470 -20.28 -16.09 -31.13
N TRP A 471 -19.71 -15.16 -30.41
CA TRP A 471 -19.23 -15.38 -29.04
C TRP A 471 -20.35 -15.12 -28.01
N VAL A 472 -21.13 -14.05 -28.21
CA VAL A 472 -22.18 -13.59 -27.29
C VAL A 472 -23.36 -14.56 -27.25
N GLU A 473 -23.83 -15.00 -28.41
CA GLU A 473 -25.03 -15.87 -28.52
C GLU A 473 -24.65 -17.30 -28.17
N VAL A 474 -25.39 -17.88 -27.23
CA VAL A 474 -25.19 -19.25 -26.78
C VAL A 474 -26.52 -20.00 -26.77
N THR A 475 -26.45 -21.32 -26.97
CA THR A 475 -27.60 -22.20 -26.87
C THR A 475 -27.26 -23.34 -25.93
N ASP A 476 -28.10 -23.57 -24.93
CA ASP A 476 -27.93 -24.71 -24.03
C ASP A 476 -28.15 -26.00 -24.83
N PRO A 477 -27.14 -26.89 -24.95
CA PRO A 477 -27.24 -28.10 -25.72
C PRO A 477 -28.26 -29.12 -25.18
N GLU A 478 -28.58 -29.06 -23.89
CA GLU A 478 -29.54 -29.98 -23.26
C GLU A 478 -30.98 -29.52 -23.42
N THR A 479 -31.23 -28.23 -23.23
CA THR A 479 -32.62 -27.70 -23.22
C THR A 479 -33.00 -26.94 -24.48
N GLY A 480 -32.03 -26.55 -25.31
CA GLY A 480 -32.25 -25.68 -26.47
C GLY A 480 -32.52 -24.23 -26.13
N LYS A 481 -32.45 -23.86 -24.84
CA LYS A 481 -32.66 -22.51 -24.37
C LYS A 481 -31.57 -21.60 -24.92
N LYS A 482 -31.94 -20.41 -25.39
CA LYS A 482 -31.02 -19.41 -25.90
C LYS A 482 -30.61 -18.42 -24.79
N GLY A 483 -29.41 -17.95 -24.88
CA GLY A 483 -28.85 -16.98 -23.94
C GLY A 483 -27.81 -16.07 -24.57
N ARG A 484 -27.40 -15.08 -23.79
CA ARG A 484 -26.33 -14.14 -24.15
C ARG A 484 -25.28 -14.17 -23.06
N ARG A 485 -23.99 -14.25 -23.45
CA ARG A 485 -22.90 -14.10 -22.53
C ARG A 485 -22.87 -12.69 -21.99
N GLU A 486 -22.43 -12.54 -20.72
CA GLU A 486 -22.08 -11.25 -20.16
C GLU A 486 -20.95 -10.64 -21.00
N THR A 487 -21.10 -9.38 -21.40
CA THR A 487 -20.15 -8.72 -22.28
C THR A 487 -19.18 -7.82 -21.55
N ASN A 488 -19.40 -7.55 -20.26
CA ASN A 488 -18.46 -6.81 -19.42
C ASN A 488 -17.25 -7.66 -19.06
N THR A 489 -16.13 -6.99 -18.86
CA THR A 489 -14.91 -7.60 -18.37
C THR A 489 -14.64 -7.17 -16.91
N MET A 490 -13.73 -7.86 -16.25
CA MET A 490 -13.33 -7.57 -14.89
C MET A 490 -12.36 -6.37 -14.86
N PRO A 491 -12.25 -5.66 -13.72
CA PRO A 491 -11.23 -4.63 -13.56
C PRO A 491 -9.84 -5.26 -13.47
N GLN A 492 -8.80 -4.49 -13.77
CA GLN A 492 -7.41 -4.91 -13.65
C GLN A 492 -7.08 -5.48 -12.27
N TRP A 493 -7.69 -4.92 -11.23
CA TRP A 493 -7.50 -5.35 -9.84
C TRP A 493 -7.89 -6.81 -9.57
N ALA A 494 -8.76 -7.38 -10.39
CA ALA A 494 -9.21 -8.77 -10.21
C ALA A 494 -8.05 -9.77 -10.26
N GLY A 495 -7.20 -9.65 -11.27
CA GLY A 495 -6.03 -10.51 -11.43
C GLY A 495 -5.01 -10.35 -10.30
N SER A 496 -4.86 -9.15 -9.76
CA SER A 496 -3.90 -8.88 -8.69
C SER A 496 -4.40 -9.29 -7.30
N CYS A 497 -5.68 -9.62 -7.15
CA CYS A 497 -6.23 -10.01 -5.85
C CYS A 497 -5.75 -11.37 -5.34
N TRP A 498 -5.16 -12.20 -6.17
CA TRP A 498 -4.80 -13.56 -5.78
C TRP A 498 -3.48 -14.05 -6.38
N TYR A 499 -2.73 -13.23 -7.11
CA TYR A 499 -1.50 -13.63 -7.82
C TYR A 499 -0.46 -14.26 -6.89
N PHE A 500 -0.36 -13.78 -5.66
CA PHE A 500 0.56 -14.32 -4.66
C PHE A 500 0.22 -15.77 -4.29
N LEU A 501 -1.01 -16.22 -4.51
CA LEU A 501 -1.41 -17.62 -4.35
C LEU A 501 -0.92 -18.44 -5.54
N ARG A 502 -1.08 -17.92 -6.76
CA ARG A 502 -0.67 -18.63 -7.98
C ARG A 502 0.83 -18.83 -8.05
N PHE A 503 1.61 -17.87 -7.57
CA PHE A 503 3.06 -18.03 -7.46
C PHE A 503 3.47 -19.26 -6.65
N ILE A 504 2.66 -19.67 -5.69
CA ILE A 504 2.94 -20.82 -4.84
C ILE A 504 2.85 -22.12 -5.65
N ASP A 505 1.98 -22.17 -6.65
CA ASP A 505 1.78 -23.36 -7.49
C ASP A 505 1.34 -22.95 -8.91
N PRO A 506 2.22 -22.33 -9.69
CA PRO A 506 1.82 -21.61 -10.92
C PRO A 506 1.39 -22.50 -12.08
N LYS A 507 1.72 -23.78 -12.05
CA LYS A 507 1.45 -24.72 -13.15
C LYS A 507 0.36 -25.74 -12.84
N ASN A 508 -0.33 -25.57 -11.72
CA ASN A 508 -1.41 -26.48 -11.33
C ASN A 508 -2.61 -26.31 -12.27
N PRO A 509 -2.99 -27.36 -13.02
CA PRO A 509 -4.11 -27.27 -13.96
C PRO A 509 -5.49 -27.50 -13.30
N ASP A 510 -5.52 -28.05 -12.10
CA ASP A 510 -6.74 -28.54 -11.44
C ASP A 510 -7.27 -27.60 -10.36
N GLN A 511 -6.39 -26.76 -9.82
CA GLN A 511 -6.70 -25.84 -8.71
C GLN A 511 -5.91 -24.54 -8.90
N LEU A 512 -6.37 -23.47 -8.27
CA LEU A 512 -5.58 -22.20 -8.30
C LEU A 512 -4.21 -22.39 -7.67
N ALA A 513 -4.11 -23.26 -6.66
CA ALA A 513 -2.89 -23.76 -6.07
C ALA A 513 -3.25 -24.96 -5.17
N SER A 514 -2.29 -25.88 -4.98
CA SER A 514 -2.47 -27.02 -4.11
C SER A 514 -2.68 -26.58 -2.65
N PRO A 515 -3.68 -27.12 -1.94
CA PRO A 515 -3.89 -26.82 -0.51
C PRO A 515 -2.66 -27.05 0.36
N GLU A 516 -1.90 -28.09 0.10
CA GLU A 516 -0.69 -28.43 0.84
C GLU A 516 0.40 -27.35 0.68
N LYS A 517 0.57 -26.84 -0.54
CA LYS A 517 1.53 -25.78 -0.82
C LYS A 517 1.07 -24.44 -0.24
N LEU A 518 -0.23 -24.13 -0.31
CA LEU A 518 -0.80 -22.94 0.32
C LEU A 518 -0.58 -22.96 1.84
N ASP A 519 -0.78 -24.11 2.48
CA ASP A 519 -0.54 -24.27 3.93
C ASP A 519 0.94 -24.03 4.30
N LYS A 520 1.84 -24.42 3.41
CA LYS A 520 3.28 -24.27 3.64
C LYS A 520 3.76 -22.80 3.52
N TRP A 521 3.24 -22.08 2.54
CA TRP A 521 3.81 -20.78 2.15
C TRP A 521 3.08 -19.54 2.67
N LEU A 522 1.78 -19.66 2.99
CA LEU A 522 1.02 -18.52 3.51
C LEU A 522 1.17 -18.35 5.03
N PRO A 523 1.09 -17.14 5.54
CA PRO A 523 0.93 -15.88 4.79
C PRO A 523 2.23 -15.45 4.12
N VAL A 524 2.13 -14.49 3.19
CA VAL A 524 3.30 -13.79 2.66
C VAL A 524 4.02 -13.13 3.83
N ASP A 525 5.32 -13.38 3.97
CA ASP A 525 6.08 -12.89 5.13
C ASP A 525 6.36 -11.40 5.05
N ILE A 526 6.75 -10.92 3.87
CA ILE A 526 6.96 -9.49 3.63
C ILE A 526 6.46 -9.10 2.24
N TYR A 527 5.77 -7.97 2.20
CA TYR A 527 5.26 -7.36 0.96
C TYR A 527 5.80 -5.94 0.87
N ILE A 528 6.58 -5.66 -0.18
CA ILE A 528 7.15 -4.33 -0.40
C ILE A 528 6.50 -3.71 -1.64
N GLY A 529 5.93 -2.52 -1.48
CA GLY A 529 5.25 -1.86 -2.58
C GLY A 529 4.72 -0.47 -2.20
N GLY A 530 4.15 0.21 -3.17
CA GLY A 530 3.71 1.60 -3.02
C GLY A 530 2.52 1.80 -2.10
N ALA A 531 2.54 2.91 -1.37
CA ALA A 531 1.46 3.30 -0.45
C ALA A 531 0.15 3.65 -1.18
N GLU A 532 0.21 3.98 -2.47
CA GLU A 532 -0.95 4.33 -3.30
C GLU A 532 -1.98 3.20 -3.40
N HIS A 533 -1.58 1.98 -3.11
CA HIS A 533 -2.46 0.81 -3.18
C HIS A 533 -3.24 0.51 -1.90
N ALA A 534 -3.09 1.35 -0.87
CA ALA A 534 -3.68 1.12 0.45
C ALA A 534 -5.19 0.81 0.42
N VAL A 535 -5.96 1.57 -0.36
CA VAL A 535 -7.42 1.41 -0.48
C VAL A 535 -7.87 0.83 -1.82
N LEU A 536 -6.93 0.37 -2.61
CA LEU A 536 -7.15 -0.28 -3.91
C LEU A 536 -6.74 -1.75 -3.83
N HIS A 537 -5.59 -2.10 -4.41
CA HIS A 537 -5.09 -3.47 -4.45
C HIS A 537 -5.04 -4.14 -3.06
N LEU A 538 -4.49 -3.46 -2.05
CA LEU A 538 -4.34 -4.06 -0.72
C LEU A 538 -5.68 -4.37 -0.07
N LEU A 539 -6.66 -3.51 -0.24
CA LEU A 539 -8.00 -3.72 0.32
C LEU A 539 -8.73 -4.84 -0.42
N TYR A 540 -8.71 -4.82 -1.75
CA TYR A 540 -9.38 -5.83 -2.57
C TYR A 540 -8.76 -7.22 -2.42
N ALA A 541 -7.44 -7.30 -2.33
CA ALA A 541 -6.73 -8.56 -2.08
C ALA A 541 -7.09 -9.16 -0.72
N ARG A 542 -7.20 -8.33 0.31
CA ARG A 542 -7.63 -8.77 1.64
C ARG A 542 -9.06 -9.30 1.62
N PHE A 543 -9.95 -8.62 0.90
CA PHE A 543 -11.34 -9.07 0.72
C PHE A 543 -11.40 -10.45 0.07
N TRP A 544 -10.75 -10.61 -1.09
CA TRP A 544 -10.74 -11.89 -1.80
C TRP A 544 -10.11 -13.00 -0.97
N HIS A 545 -9.05 -12.69 -0.26
CA HIS A 545 -8.37 -13.67 0.60
C HIS A 545 -9.26 -14.16 1.73
N LYS A 546 -9.99 -13.26 2.40
CA LYS A 546 -10.96 -13.63 3.44
C LYS A 546 -12.10 -14.47 2.89
N PHE A 547 -12.55 -14.15 1.70
CA PHE A 547 -13.56 -14.97 1.01
C PHE A 547 -13.02 -16.38 0.72
N LEU A 548 -11.81 -16.48 0.20
CA LEU A 548 -11.17 -17.76 -0.06
C LEU A 548 -10.92 -18.54 1.23
N TYR A 549 -10.64 -17.86 2.32
CA TYR A 549 -10.55 -18.47 3.65
C TYR A 549 -11.90 -19.05 4.05
N ASP A 550 -12.98 -18.33 3.88
CA ASP A 550 -14.34 -18.77 4.23
C ASP A 550 -14.79 -20.02 3.46
N ILE A 551 -14.37 -20.14 2.21
CA ILE A 551 -14.70 -21.33 1.39
C ILE A 551 -13.65 -22.43 1.48
N GLY A 552 -12.67 -22.30 2.37
CA GLY A 552 -11.68 -23.34 2.69
C GLY A 552 -10.54 -23.50 1.68
N VAL A 553 -10.28 -22.48 0.84
CA VAL A 553 -9.21 -22.53 -0.18
C VAL A 553 -7.85 -22.15 0.43
N VAL A 554 -7.82 -21.16 1.29
CA VAL A 554 -6.59 -20.69 1.92
C VAL A 554 -6.63 -20.88 3.44
N PRO A 555 -5.48 -21.11 4.10
CA PRO A 555 -5.43 -21.43 5.53
C PRO A 555 -5.40 -20.20 6.43
N THR A 556 -5.15 -19.01 5.89
CA THR A 556 -4.97 -17.79 6.66
C THR A 556 -6.05 -16.76 6.36
N LYS A 557 -6.40 -15.95 7.37
CA LYS A 557 -7.38 -14.87 7.21
C LYS A 557 -6.81 -13.68 6.45
N GLU A 558 -5.49 -13.47 6.56
CA GLU A 558 -4.78 -12.36 5.96
C GLU A 558 -3.73 -12.86 4.97
N PRO A 559 -3.57 -12.18 3.83
CA PRO A 559 -2.60 -12.59 2.83
C PRO A 559 -1.17 -12.16 3.15
N PHE A 560 -0.99 -10.96 3.73
CA PHE A 560 0.31 -10.31 3.89
C PHE A 560 0.57 -9.97 5.35
N GLN A 561 1.61 -10.55 5.96
CA GLN A 561 1.91 -10.33 7.37
C GLN A 561 2.55 -8.96 7.59
N LYS A 562 3.67 -8.71 6.93
CA LYS A 562 4.41 -7.44 7.02
C LYS A 562 4.32 -6.70 5.71
N LEU A 563 3.97 -5.42 5.79
CA LEU A 563 3.97 -4.51 4.65
C LEU A 563 5.01 -3.40 4.89
N TYR A 564 5.78 -3.12 3.86
CA TYR A 564 6.71 -1.99 3.87
C TYR A 564 6.51 -1.16 2.60
N ASN A 565 6.42 0.16 2.76
CA ASN A 565 6.25 1.06 1.63
C ASN A 565 7.55 1.82 1.39
N GLN A 566 8.16 1.61 0.21
CA GLN A 566 9.29 2.39 -0.22
C GLN A 566 8.85 3.81 -0.60
N GLY A 567 9.78 4.75 -0.48
CA GLY A 567 9.58 6.10 -0.97
C GLY A 567 9.64 6.18 -2.49
N MET A 568 9.61 7.38 -3.01
CA MET A 568 9.64 7.63 -4.46
C MET A 568 11.02 8.17 -4.86
N ILE A 569 11.53 7.72 -6.00
CA ILE A 569 12.69 8.36 -6.62
C ILE A 569 12.19 9.45 -7.55
N LEU A 570 12.55 10.68 -7.20
CA LEU A 570 12.17 11.89 -7.94
C LEU A 570 13.24 12.26 -8.96
N GLY A 571 12.89 13.07 -9.94
CA GLY A 571 13.87 13.70 -10.82
C GLY A 571 14.81 14.64 -10.07
N GLU A 572 15.86 15.10 -10.73
CA GLU A 572 16.90 15.97 -10.10
C GLU A 572 16.35 17.22 -9.43
N ASN A 573 15.20 17.73 -9.88
CA ASN A 573 14.54 18.90 -9.35
C ASN A 573 13.47 18.61 -8.31
N ASN A 574 13.48 17.44 -7.68
CA ASN A 574 12.46 16.97 -6.73
C ASN A 574 11.05 16.86 -7.35
N GLU A 575 10.94 16.75 -8.66
CA GLU A 575 9.67 16.52 -9.35
C GLU A 575 9.48 15.04 -9.65
N LYS A 576 8.25 14.58 -9.60
CA LYS A 576 7.90 13.20 -9.98
C LYS A 576 8.37 12.93 -11.41
N MET A 577 9.03 11.79 -11.64
CA MET A 577 9.41 11.36 -12.98
C MET A 577 8.16 11.00 -13.79
N SER A 578 8.02 11.59 -14.98
CA SER A 578 6.96 11.26 -15.92
C SER A 578 7.41 11.52 -17.35
N LYS A 579 6.81 10.81 -18.30
CA LYS A 579 7.07 11.03 -19.73
C LYS A 579 6.76 12.46 -20.16
N SER A 580 5.67 13.03 -19.64
CA SER A 580 5.26 14.38 -19.99
C SER A 580 6.26 15.46 -19.54
N ARG A 581 7.01 15.18 -18.48
CA ARG A 581 8.05 16.10 -17.96
C ARG A 581 9.41 15.87 -18.62
N GLY A 582 9.58 14.76 -19.33
CA GLY A 582 10.85 14.42 -19.98
C GLY A 582 11.99 14.14 -19.01
N ASN A 583 11.71 13.82 -17.76
CA ASN A 583 12.70 13.63 -16.69
C ASN A 583 12.87 12.16 -16.26
N VAL A 584 12.32 11.22 -17.02
CA VAL A 584 12.43 9.78 -16.74
C VAL A 584 13.84 9.28 -17.04
N VAL A 585 14.43 8.57 -16.08
CA VAL A 585 15.74 7.93 -16.26
C VAL A 585 15.52 6.44 -16.51
N ASN A 586 16.08 5.93 -17.62
CA ASN A 586 15.96 4.53 -18.01
C ASN A 586 17.06 3.72 -17.31
N PRO A 587 16.71 2.66 -16.55
CA PRO A 587 17.72 1.84 -15.89
C PRO A 587 18.70 1.17 -16.86
N ASP A 588 18.32 0.88 -18.12
CA ASP A 588 19.23 0.32 -19.12
C ASP A 588 20.46 1.19 -19.35
N GLU A 589 20.30 2.51 -19.38
CA GLU A 589 21.40 3.46 -19.55
C GLU A 589 22.38 3.40 -18.37
N ILE A 590 21.85 3.27 -17.15
CA ILE A 590 22.65 3.20 -15.93
C ILE A 590 23.37 1.86 -15.82
N VAL A 591 22.70 0.78 -16.16
CA VAL A 591 23.33 -0.57 -16.20
C VAL A 591 24.46 -0.60 -17.19
N ALA A 592 24.30 0.01 -18.37
CA ALA A 592 25.35 0.10 -19.38
C ALA A 592 26.54 0.94 -18.92
N SER A 593 26.29 2.11 -18.35
CA SER A 593 27.34 3.06 -17.98
C SER A 593 28.04 2.74 -16.65
N HIS A 594 27.28 2.35 -15.64
CA HIS A 594 27.78 2.18 -14.26
C HIS A 594 27.67 0.75 -13.74
N GLY A 595 26.80 -0.06 -14.32
CA GLY A 595 26.53 -1.43 -13.90
C GLY A 595 25.30 -1.57 -12.99
N ALA A 596 24.76 -2.78 -12.96
CA ALA A 596 23.58 -3.11 -12.15
C ALA A 596 23.87 -3.01 -10.66
N ASP A 597 25.02 -3.49 -10.21
CA ASP A 597 25.42 -3.42 -8.79
C ASP A 597 25.52 -1.96 -8.31
N THR A 598 26.00 -1.08 -9.17
CA THR A 598 26.07 0.36 -8.87
C THR A 598 24.69 0.97 -8.67
N LEU A 599 23.75 0.65 -9.56
CA LEU A 599 22.38 1.14 -9.44
C LEU A 599 21.71 0.64 -8.16
N ARG A 600 21.83 -0.65 -7.86
CA ARG A 600 21.32 -1.26 -6.65
C ARG A 600 21.88 -0.59 -5.39
N LEU A 601 23.19 -0.42 -5.34
CA LEU A 601 23.90 0.24 -4.23
C LEU A 601 23.44 1.69 -4.07
N TYR A 602 23.38 2.43 -5.17
CA TYR A 602 22.96 3.82 -5.19
C TYR A 602 21.57 4.01 -4.60
N GLU A 603 20.59 3.24 -5.08
CA GLU A 603 19.20 3.37 -4.65
C GLU A 603 19.00 3.02 -3.17
N MET A 604 19.80 2.10 -2.64
CA MET A 604 19.73 1.70 -1.24
C MET A 604 20.54 2.60 -0.29
N PHE A 605 21.53 3.29 -0.80
CA PHE A 605 22.45 4.10 0.02
C PHE A 605 22.04 5.56 0.20
N MET A 606 21.38 6.15 -0.78
CA MET A 606 21.13 7.60 -0.83
C MET A 606 20.21 8.14 0.25
N GLY A 607 19.50 7.30 0.96
CA GLY A 607 18.65 7.70 2.08
C GLY A 607 17.84 6.54 2.63
N PRO A 608 16.99 6.80 3.64
CA PRO A 608 16.07 5.79 4.14
C PRO A 608 15.16 5.28 3.05
N LEU A 609 14.85 3.98 3.08
CA LEU A 609 14.02 3.33 2.04
C LEU A 609 12.62 3.95 1.89
N ASP A 610 12.04 4.41 2.99
CA ASP A 610 10.71 5.02 3.01
C ASP A 610 10.68 6.51 2.64
N ALA A 611 11.83 7.13 2.42
CA ALA A 611 11.95 8.53 2.06
C ALA A 611 11.93 8.73 0.54
N SER A 612 11.32 9.84 0.09
CA SER A 612 11.45 10.28 -1.29
C SER A 612 12.80 10.95 -1.51
N ILE A 613 13.50 10.55 -2.56
CA ILE A 613 14.89 10.95 -2.83
C ILE A 613 14.99 11.45 -4.26
N ALA A 614 15.68 12.60 -4.44
CA ALA A 614 15.98 13.13 -5.76
C ALA A 614 17.10 12.32 -6.43
N TRP A 615 16.95 12.00 -7.70
CA TRP A 615 17.98 11.36 -8.51
C TRP A 615 19.24 12.23 -8.56
N SER A 616 20.42 11.64 -8.34
CA SER A 616 21.69 12.33 -8.28
C SER A 616 22.78 11.58 -9.07
N GLU A 617 23.25 12.17 -10.16
CA GLU A 617 24.36 11.62 -10.95
C GLU A 617 25.66 11.55 -10.13
N SER A 618 25.92 12.53 -9.27
CA SER A 618 27.12 12.52 -8.40
C SER A 618 27.05 11.41 -7.34
N GLY A 619 25.85 11.11 -6.84
CA GLY A 619 25.63 9.98 -5.93
C GLY A 619 25.87 8.64 -6.62
N LEU A 620 25.43 8.52 -7.86
CA LEU A 620 25.65 7.33 -8.69
C LEU A 620 27.13 7.09 -8.91
N ASP A 621 27.89 8.12 -9.27
CA ASP A 621 29.35 8.06 -9.43
C ASP A 621 30.04 7.69 -8.12
N GLY A 622 29.56 8.18 -7.00
CA GLY A 622 30.04 7.82 -5.67
C GLY A 622 29.86 6.35 -5.34
N ALA A 623 28.70 5.78 -5.69
CA ALA A 623 28.42 4.36 -5.54
C ALA A 623 29.39 3.53 -6.40
N ARG A 624 29.60 3.91 -7.64
CA ARG A 624 30.55 3.24 -8.54
C ARG A 624 31.97 3.29 -7.96
N ARG A 625 32.43 4.43 -7.46
CA ARG A 625 33.76 4.56 -6.84
C ARG A 625 33.94 3.60 -5.65
N PHE A 626 32.91 3.41 -4.84
CA PHE A 626 32.98 2.45 -3.75
C PHE A 626 33.17 1.02 -4.24
N LEU A 627 32.41 0.60 -5.25
CA LEU A 627 32.57 -0.74 -5.83
C LEU A 627 33.94 -0.94 -6.49
N ASP A 628 34.47 0.07 -7.16
CA ASP A 628 35.82 0.05 -7.72
C ASP A 628 36.88 -0.05 -6.61
N ARG A 629 36.67 0.62 -5.47
CA ARG A 629 37.56 0.50 -4.30
C ARG A 629 37.55 -0.91 -3.73
N VAL A 630 36.36 -1.52 -3.62
CA VAL A 630 36.24 -2.92 -3.18
C VAL A 630 37.02 -3.82 -4.13
N TRP A 631 36.81 -3.67 -5.42
CA TRP A 631 37.51 -4.45 -6.41
C TRP A 631 39.02 -4.33 -6.28
N ARG A 632 39.57 -3.11 -6.24
CA ARG A 632 41.02 -2.86 -6.14
C ARG A 632 41.65 -3.34 -4.85
N LEU A 633 40.90 -3.41 -3.77
CA LEU A 633 41.39 -3.99 -2.51
C LEU A 633 41.71 -5.47 -2.65
N PHE A 634 40.83 -6.21 -3.36
CA PHE A 634 40.90 -7.66 -3.48
C PHE A 634 41.72 -8.12 -4.71
N ILE A 635 41.63 -7.39 -5.78
CA ILE A 635 42.15 -7.81 -7.09
C ILE A 635 43.24 -6.86 -7.57
N GLU A 636 44.40 -7.45 -7.90
CA GLU A 636 45.53 -6.72 -8.44
C GLU A 636 45.40 -6.45 -9.95
N GLU A 637 46.26 -5.63 -10.51
CA GLU A 637 46.25 -5.25 -11.93
C GLU A 637 46.29 -6.43 -12.89
N ASN A 638 46.93 -7.51 -12.48
CA ASN A 638 47.05 -8.76 -13.29
C ASN A 638 45.76 -9.62 -13.23
N GLY A 639 44.74 -9.16 -12.48
CA GLY A 639 43.46 -9.86 -12.32
C GLY A 639 43.47 -10.97 -11.27
N GLU A 640 44.52 -11.11 -10.50
CA GLU A 640 44.64 -12.11 -9.45
C GLU A 640 44.33 -11.53 -8.09
N LEU A 641 44.02 -12.42 -7.12
CA LEU A 641 43.75 -12.06 -5.74
C LEU A 641 45.01 -11.41 -5.11
N THR A 642 44.80 -10.36 -4.31
CA THR A 642 45.90 -9.66 -3.64
C THR A 642 46.71 -10.60 -2.74
N GLY A 643 48.05 -10.41 -2.74
CA GLY A 643 48.97 -11.15 -1.86
C GLY A 643 48.85 -10.80 -0.36
N LYS A 644 48.04 -9.82 0.04
CA LYS A 644 47.81 -9.45 1.42
C LYS A 644 46.93 -10.44 2.17
N VAL A 645 46.26 -11.35 1.49
CA VAL A 645 45.37 -12.32 2.13
C VAL A 645 46.16 -13.31 2.97
N THR A 646 45.82 -13.42 4.26
CA THR A 646 46.40 -14.40 5.19
C THR A 646 45.34 -15.42 5.59
N GLU A 647 45.74 -16.67 5.80
CA GLU A 647 44.78 -17.73 6.11
C GLU A 647 44.18 -17.60 7.53
N GLY A 648 42.91 -17.94 7.63
CA GLY A 648 42.20 -17.97 8.91
C GLY A 648 41.75 -16.61 9.43
N ALA A 649 41.50 -16.56 10.71
CA ALA A 649 41.21 -15.35 11.46
C ALA A 649 42.50 -14.77 12.04
N GLY A 650 42.49 -13.52 12.46
CA GLY A 650 43.61 -12.84 13.06
C GLY A 650 43.15 -11.67 13.90
N GLU A 651 44.12 -10.96 14.53
CA GLU A 651 43.81 -9.76 15.30
C GLU A 651 43.54 -8.57 14.40
N THR A 652 44.17 -8.52 13.24
CA THR A 652 43.95 -7.46 12.25
C THR A 652 42.51 -7.51 11.73
N LEU A 653 41.81 -6.38 11.81
CA LEU A 653 40.40 -6.23 11.40
C LEU A 653 39.39 -7.00 12.25
N GLU A 654 39.79 -7.70 13.29
CA GLU A 654 38.89 -8.54 14.09
C GLU A 654 37.70 -7.77 14.63
N ARG A 655 37.92 -6.69 15.30
CA ARG A 655 36.87 -5.89 15.92
C ARG A 655 35.92 -5.29 14.87
N VAL A 656 36.46 -4.59 13.88
CA VAL A 656 35.68 -3.94 12.85
C VAL A 656 34.89 -4.96 12.04
N TYR A 657 35.44 -6.16 11.85
CA TYR A 657 34.70 -7.25 11.18
C TYR A 657 33.48 -7.68 11.98
N HIS A 658 33.62 -8.00 13.27
CA HIS A 658 32.49 -8.43 14.09
C HIS A 658 31.46 -7.32 14.25
N GLU A 659 31.91 -6.09 14.40
CA GLU A 659 31.02 -4.92 14.41
C GLU A 659 30.25 -4.77 13.08
N THR A 660 30.92 -4.99 11.97
CA THR A 660 30.31 -4.91 10.63
C THR A 660 29.27 -6.01 10.44
N VAL A 661 29.57 -7.25 10.83
CA VAL A 661 28.57 -8.35 10.77
C VAL A 661 27.34 -7.99 11.59
N MET A 662 27.53 -7.53 12.82
CA MET A 662 26.41 -7.15 13.69
C MET A 662 25.56 -6.05 13.08
N LYS A 663 26.17 -4.94 12.70
CA LYS A 663 25.46 -3.75 12.20
C LYS A 663 24.77 -4.01 10.86
N VAL A 664 25.43 -4.69 9.93
CA VAL A 664 24.84 -5.01 8.64
C VAL A 664 23.65 -5.94 8.81
N THR A 665 23.78 -6.96 9.64
CA THR A 665 22.69 -7.91 9.90
C THR A 665 21.48 -7.20 10.50
N GLU A 666 21.67 -6.43 11.56
CA GLU A 666 20.59 -5.69 12.23
C GLU A 666 19.90 -4.69 11.29
N ASN A 667 20.70 -3.94 10.52
CA ASN A 667 20.14 -2.91 9.63
C ASN A 667 19.44 -3.49 8.42
N PHE A 668 19.95 -4.56 7.83
CA PHE A 668 19.28 -5.21 6.70
C PHE A 668 17.96 -5.85 7.12
N GLU A 669 17.92 -6.49 8.28
CA GLU A 669 16.70 -7.05 8.84
C GLU A 669 15.65 -5.97 9.12
N ALA A 670 16.08 -4.78 9.51
CA ALA A 670 15.22 -3.63 9.79
C ALA A 670 14.93 -2.77 8.55
N LEU A 671 15.37 -3.16 7.36
CA LEU A 671 15.19 -2.43 6.11
C LEU A 671 15.88 -1.04 6.12
N ARG A 672 16.91 -0.88 6.93
CA ARG A 672 17.75 0.32 6.98
C ARG A 672 19.04 0.08 6.19
N PHE A 673 18.88 -0.10 4.88
CA PHE A 673 19.98 -0.49 3.99
C PHE A 673 21.08 0.57 3.90
N ASN A 674 20.72 1.84 3.89
CA ASN A 674 21.68 2.93 3.84
C ASN A 674 22.66 2.89 5.04
N THR A 675 22.17 2.59 6.22
CA THR A 675 22.98 2.45 7.43
C THR A 675 23.90 1.23 7.36
N GLY A 676 23.35 0.10 6.89
CA GLY A 676 24.15 -1.12 6.70
C GLY A 676 25.27 -0.94 5.67
N ILE A 677 24.98 -0.27 4.57
CA ILE A 677 25.96 0.03 3.52
C ILE A 677 27.06 0.95 4.07
N SER A 678 26.69 1.95 4.85
CA SER A 678 27.68 2.82 5.51
C SER A 678 28.68 2.00 6.32
N GLN A 679 28.22 0.97 7.01
CA GLN A 679 29.11 0.10 7.79
C GLN A 679 30.01 -0.75 6.89
N LEU A 680 29.54 -1.18 5.73
CA LEU A 680 30.39 -1.85 4.75
C LEU A 680 31.53 -0.92 4.28
N MET A 681 31.24 0.35 4.11
CA MET A 681 32.24 1.36 3.75
C MET A 681 33.28 1.56 4.86
N VAL A 682 32.85 1.54 6.13
CA VAL A 682 33.76 1.61 7.29
C VAL A 682 34.73 0.44 7.28
N PHE A 683 34.25 -0.77 7.03
CA PHE A 683 35.12 -1.97 6.93
C PHE A 683 36.17 -1.81 5.84
N ILE A 684 35.79 -1.37 4.64
CA ILE A 684 36.71 -1.17 3.52
C ILE A 684 37.74 -0.10 3.84
N ASN A 685 37.36 0.99 4.49
CA ASN A 685 38.30 2.04 4.93
C ASN A 685 39.37 1.47 5.87
N GLU A 686 38.96 0.65 6.83
CA GLU A 686 39.90 0.01 7.77
C GLU A 686 40.76 -1.06 7.06
N ALA A 687 40.19 -1.80 6.11
CA ALA A 687 40.91 -2.79 5.35
C ALA A 687 42.02 -2.18 4.49
N TYR A 688 41.82 -0.99 3.94
CA TYR A 688 42.88 -0.27 3.20
C TYR A 688 44.07 0.13 4.07
N LYS A 689 43.85 0.37 5.36
CA LYS A 689 44.92 0.73 6.35
C LYS A 689 45.67 -0.52 6.82
N ALA A 690 45.09 -1.70 6.65
CA ALA A 690 45.66 -2.95 7.16
C ALA A 690 46.82 -3.46 6.28
N ASN A 691 47.80 -4.10 6.91
CA ASN A 691 48.93 -4.71 6.20
C ASN A 691 48.61 -6.13 5.72
N GLU A 692 47.62 -6.76 6.34
CA GLU A 692 47.18 -8.11 6.02
C GLU A 692 45.67 -8.16 6.04
N LEU A 693 45.09 -9.06 5.28
CA LEU A 693 43.64 -9.28 5.15
C LEU A 693 43.34 -10.73 5.56
N PRO A 694 42.89 -10.98 6.80
CA PRO A 694 42.54 -12.34 7.21
C PRO A 694 41.39 -12.88 6.34
N ARG A 695 41.60 -14.04 5.73
CA ARG A 695 40.67 -14.67 4.79
C ARG A 695 39.28 -14.80 5.35
N GLU A 696 39.13 -15.24 6.61
CA GLU A 696 37.84 -15.39 7.26
C GLU A 696 37.04 -14.09 7.26
N TYR A 697 37.68 -12.96 7.50
CA TYR A 697 37.01 -11.66 7.57
C TYR A 697 36.68 -11.09 6.20
N ILE A 698 37.54 -11.28 5.20
CA ILE A 698 37.24 -10.81 3.87
C ILE A 698 36.21 -11.70 3.19
N GLU A 699 36.18 -13.00 3.43
CA GLU A 699 35.10 -13.87 2.95
C GLU A 699 33.77 -13.52 3.60
N GLY A 700 33.77 -13.24 4.90
CA GLY A 700 32.59 -12.74 5.60
C GLY A 700 32.08 -11.41 5.05
N PHE A 701 33.00 -10.49 4.75
CA PHE A 701 32.65 -9.22 4.13
C PHE A 701 32.00 -9.43 2.74
N VAL A 702 32.55 -10.30 1.91
CA VAL A 702 31.98 -10.61 0.58
C VAL A 702 30.56 -11.18 0.72
N LYS A 703 30.32 -12.02 1.72
CA LYS A 703 28.98 -12.52 2.04
C LYS A 703 28.02 -11.40 2.41
N LEU A 704 28.46 -10.46 3.27
CA LEU A 704 27.65 -9.29 3.66
C LEU A 704 27.38 -8.35 2.48
N LEU A 705 28.31 -8.22 1.56
CA LEU A 705 28.17 -7.40 0.35
C LEU A 705 27.22 -8.04 -0.68
N SER A 706 27.12 -9.36 -0.70
CA SER A 706 26.41 -10.10 -1.76
C SER A 706 24.95 -9.70 -1.96
N PRO A 707 24.16 -9.37 -0.94
CA PRO A 707 22.79 -8.91 -1.17
C PRO A 707 22.72 -7.56 -1.91
N ILE A 708 23.67 -6.69 -1.68
CA ILE A 708 23.68 -5.34 -2.29
C ILE A 708 24.29 -5.39 -3.70
N ALA A 709 25.44 -6.03 -3.85
CA ALA A 709 26.21 -6.08 -5.09
C ALA A 709 26.50 -7.55 -5.46
N PRO A 710 25.45 -8.29 -5.87
CA PRO A 710 25.57 -9.74 -6.03
C PRO A 710 26.55 -10.17 -7.14
N HIS A 711 26.66 -9.42 -8.22
CA HIS A 711 27.57 -9.76 -9.30
C HIS A 711 29.03 -9.62 -8.89
N LEU A 712 29.36 -8.51 -8.26
CA LEU A 712 30.69 -8.27 -7.72
C LEU A 712 31.06 -9.32 -6.66
N ALA A 713 30.14 -9.60 -5.76
CA ALA A 713 30.33 -10.56 -4.69
C ALA A 713 30.56 -11.98 -5.23
N GLU A 714 29.79 -12.41 -6.22
CA GLU A 714 30.00 -13.71 -6.89
C GLU A 714 31.38 -13.79 -7.54
N GLU A 715 31.82 -12.74 -8.23
CA GLU A 715 33.13 -12.72 -8.87
C GLU A 715 34.27 -12.76 -7.83
N LEU A 716 34.17 -12.00 -6.75
CA LEU A 716 35.14 -12.03 -5.66
C LEU A 716 35.19 -13.39 -4.97
N TRP A 717 34.03 -14.02 -4.80
CA TRP A 717 33.92 -15.36 -4.21
C TRP A 717 34.66 -16.41 -5.07
N GLU A 718 34.49 -16.34 -6.38
CA GLU A 718 35.23 -17.19 -7.32
C GLU A 718 36.75 -16.91 -7.25
N LYS A 719 37.17 -15.65 -7.19
CA LYS A 719 38.57 -15.26 -7.07
C LYS A 719 39.22 -15.74 -5.75
N LEU A 720 38.43 -15.90 -4.70
CA LEU A 720 38.85 -16.48 -3.43
C LEU A 720 39.04 -18.00 -3.50
N GLY A 721 38.78 -18.63 -4.64
CA GLY A 721 38.99 -20.04 -4.86
C GLY A 721 37.77 -20.94 -4.64
N HIS A 722 36.61 -20.37 -4.50
CA HIS A 722 35.37 -21.12 -4.28
C HIS A 722 34.70 -21.47 -5.60
N GLU A 723 34.13 -22.67 -5.66
CA GLU A 723 33.29 -23.12 -6.76
C GLU A 723 31.82 -22.91 -6.44
N GLY A 724 31.00 -22.66 -7.47
CA GLY A 724 29.57 -22.45 -7.32
C GLY A 724 29.22 -21.04 -6.89
N SER A 725 27.96 -20.87 -6.47
CA SER A 725 27.43 -19.56 -6.10
C SER A 725 27.57 -19.28 -4.59
N ILE A 726 27.79 -18.00 -4.27
CA ILE A 726 27.75 -17.52 -2.88
C ILE A 726 26.33 -17.53 -2.27
N ALA A 727 25.30 -17.66 -3.09
CA ALA A 727 23.90 -17.46 -2.71
C ALA A 727 23.41 -18.32 -1.54
N TYR A 728 23.98 -19.51 -1.37
CA TYR A 728 23.60 -20.46 -0.31
C TYR A 728 24.68 -20.63 0.76
N GLU A 729 25.72 -19.83 0.74
CA GLU A 729 26.73 -19.84 1.79
C GLU A 729 26.12 -19.31 3.09
N ALA A 730 26.61 -19.79 4.23
CA ALA A 730 26.09 -19.37 5.53
C ALA A 730 26.35 -17.89 5.82
N TRP A 731 25.31 -17.16 6.20
CA TRP A 731 25.44 -15.77 6.63
C TRP A 731 26.43 -15.65 7.80
N PRO A 732 27.35 -14.69 7.80
CA PRO A 732 28.36 -14.59 8.84
C PRO A 732 27.74 -14.38 10.22
N ALA A 733 28.34 -15.02 11.24
CA ALA A 733 28.04 -14.78 12.64
C ALA A 733 29.09 -13.86 13.24
N TYR A 734 28.71 -13.12 14.27
CA TYR A 734 29.65 -12.29 15.00
C TYR A 734 29.83 -12.79 16.44
N ASP A 735 31.00 -12.52 17.02
CA ASP A 735 31.33 -12.84 18.40
C ASP A 735 31.25 -11.57 19.25
N GLU A 736 30.28 -11.52 20.15
CA GLU A 736 30.06 -10.38 21.04
C GLU A 736 31.29 -10.02 21.89
N SER A 737 32.08 -11.01 22.25
CA SER A 737 33.29 -10.78 23.05
C SER A 737 34.37 -9.95 22.33
N LYS A 738 34.27 -9.91 20.98
CA LYS A 738 35.16 -9.14 20.11
C LYS A 738 34.70 -7.69 19.90
N LEU A 739 33.51 -7.35 20.38
CA LEU A 739 32.95 -6.01 20.30
C LEU A 739 33.28 -5.16 21.53
N VAL A 740 33.78 -5.79 22.59
CA VAL A 740 34.11 -5.08 23.83
C VAL A 740 35.42 -4.33 23.65
N ASP A 741 35.38 -3.03 23.86
CA ASP A 741 36.64 -2.23 23.94
C ASP A 741 37.41 -2.58 25.19
N ASP A 742 38.70 -2.80 25.04
CA ASP A 742 39.60 -2.93 26.20
C ASP A 742 39.69 -1.61 26.94
N GLU A 743 39.53 -0.49 26.25
CA GLU A 743 39.53 0.84 26.79
C GLU A 743 38.34 1.67 26.34
N VAL A 744 37.83 2.52 27.23
CA VAL A 744 36.76 3.47 26.93
C VAL A 744 37.19 4.88 27.29
N GLU A 745 36.69 5.90 26.61
CA GLU A 745 36.89 7.28 26.94
C GLU A 745 35.93 7.71 28.03
N ILE A 746 36.46 8.27 29.13
CA ILE A 746 35.62 8.92 30.14
C ILE A 746 35.98 10.40 30.23
N VAL A 747 35.06 11.20 30.75
CA VAL A 747 35.32 12.61 31.05
C VAL A 747 35.66 12.79 32.54
N VAL A 748 36.61 13.65 32.84
CA VAL A 748 36.90 14.07 34.20
C VAL A 748 36.40 15.49 34.40
N GLN A 749 35.53 15.66 35.38
CA GLN A 749 34.94 16.93 35.75
C GLN A 749 35.52 17.46 37.05
N LEU A 750 35.64 18.76 37.16
CA LEU A 750 35.92 19.46 38.39
C LEU A 750 34.75 20.36 38.72
N ASN A 751 34.06 20.06 39.82
CA ASN A 751 32.83 20.76 40.23
C ASN A 751 31.78 20.82 39.11
N GLY A 752 31.61 19.70 38.40
CA GLY A 752 30.62 19.54 37.31
C GLY A 752 31.04 20.05 35.94
N LYS A 753 32.24 20.64 35.81
CA LYS A 753 32.75 21.14 34.52
C LYS A 753 33.81 20.17 33.95
N VAL A 754 33.71 19.81 32.70
CA VAL A 754 34.67 18.93 32.02
C VAL A 754 36.04 19.62 31.94
N LYS A 755 37.09 18.97 32.47
CA LYS A 755 38.47 19.44 32.47
C LYS A 755 39.45 18.55 31.72
N ALA A 756 39.14 17.28 31.58
CA ALA A 756 39.95 16.30 30.85
C ALA A 756 39.13 15.17 30.29
N LYS A 757 39.68 14.47 29.31
CA LYS A 757 39.20 13.22 28.79
C LYS A 757 40.30 12.17 28.91
N LEU A 758 39.95 11.00 29.41
CA LEU A 758 40.89 9.90 29.64
C LEU A 758 40.45 8.63 28.98
N MET A 759 41.41 7.88 28.45
CA MET A 759 41.21 6.48 28.05
C MET A 759 41.51 5.61 29.28
N VAL A 760 40.51 4.85 29.68
CA VAL A 760 40.60 3.97 30.87
C VAL A 760 40.15 2.57 30.50
N PRO A 761 40.60 1.52 31.23
CA PRO A 761 40.07 0.16 30.99
C PRO A 761 38.56 0.12 31.09
N ALA A 762 37.91 -0.56 30.16
CA ALA A 762 36.43 -0.66 30.09
C ALA A 762 35.83 -1.27 31.34
N ASP A 763 36.58 -2.16 32.03
CA ASP A 763 36.21 -2.88 33.24
C ASP A 763 36.62 -2.19 34.52
N ALA A 764 37.21 -0.97 34.44
CA ALA A 764 37.64 -0.22 35.61
C ALA A 764 36.51 0.06 36.58
N ASP A 765 36.68 -0.30 37.83
CA ASP A 765 35.72 -0.01 38.88
C ASP A 765 35.88 1.45 39.38
N LYS A 766 35.05 1.87 40.32
CA LYS A 766 35.07 3.21 40.87
C LYS A 766 36.43 3.60 41.47
N ALA A 767 37.05 2.69 42.20
CA ALA A 767 38.34 2.94 42.85
C ALA A 767 39.47 3.16 41.84
N VAL A 768 39.51 2.34 40.78
CA VAL A 768 40.48 2.47 39.70
C VAL A 768 40.28 3.77 38.93
N LEU A 769 39.01 4.14 38.63
CA LEU A 769 38.70 5.39 37.94
C LEU A 769 39.12 6.60 38.76
N GLU A 770 38.86 6.62 40.04
CA GLU A 770 39.26 7.70 40.94
C GLU A 770 40.80 7.86 40.97
N GLN A 771 41.51 6.74 41.02
CA GLN A 771 42.96 6.75 41.00
C GLN A 771 43.53 7.24 39.66
N LEU A 772 43.01 6.77 38.55
CA LEU A 772 43.45 7.19 37.22
C LEU A 772 43.15 8.66 36.94
N ALA A 773 42.01 9.17 37.38
CA ALA A 773 41.62 10.56 37.22
C ALA A 773 42.59 11.47 38.00
N GLN A 774 42.93 11.12 39.23
CA GLN A 774 43.86 11.89 40.06
C GLN A 774 45.32 11.81 39.57
N ALA A 775 45.67 10.74 38.87
CA ALA A 775 47.02 10.55 38.34
C ALA A 775 47.26 11.30 37.01
N ASP A 776 46.19 11.74 36.31
CA ASP A 776 46.33 12.49 35.06
C ASP A 776 46.95 13.87 35.26
N GLU A 777 47.89 14.24 34.41
CA GLU A 777 48.64 15.49 34.52
C GLU A 777 47.75 16.74 34.40
N LYS A 778 46.78 16.73 33.47
CA LYS A 778 45.86 17.88 33.31
C LYS A 778 44.94 18.01 34.51
N VAL A 779 44.50 16.92 35.09
CA VAL A 779 43.64 16.91 36.27
C VAL A 779 44.46 17.40 37.48
N LYS A 780 45.72 16.99 37.63
CA LYS A 780 46.63 17.45 38.71
C LYS A 780 46.81 18.97 38.65
N GLU A 781 47.04 19.53 37.48
CA GLU A 781 47.15 20.97 37.26
C GLU A 781 45.89 21.73 37.74
N GLN A 782 44.70 21.19 37.45
CA GLN A 782 43.43 21.78 37.83
C GLN A 782 43.18 21.70 39.34
N LEU A 783 43.78 20.75 40.02
CA LEU A 783 43.60 20.51 41.45
C LEU A 783 44.67 21.26 42.30
N GLU A 784 45.67 21.86 41.67
CA GLU A 784 46.72 22.56 42.38
C GLU A 784 46.14 23.68 43.26
N GLY A 785 46.46 23.62 44.53
CA GLY A 785 45.97 24.59 45.55
C GLY A 785 44.54 24.34 46.01
N LYS A 786 43.93 23.23 45.63
CA LYS A 786 42.54 22.85 45.99
C LYS A 786 42.58 21.63 46.91
N THR A 787 41.54 21.56 47.77
CA THR A 787 41.32 20.43 48.65
C THR A 787 40.13 19.60 48.09
N ILE A 788 40.38 18.33 47.82
CA ILE A 788 39.33 17.40 47.33
C ILE A 788 38.35 17.11 48.47
N ARG A 789 37.03 17.37 48.23
CA ARG A 789 35.99 17.10 49.21
C ARG A 789 35.28 15.83 48.95
N LYS A 790 35.06 15.49 47.67
CA LYS A 790 34.32 14.29 47.24
C LYS A 790 34.73 13.93 45.82
N ILE A 791 34.73 12.63 45.51
CA ILE A 791 34.90 12.13 44.13
C ILE A 791 33.73 11.22 43.83
N ILE A 792 33.06 11.49 42.70
CA ILE A 792 31.95 10.68 42.19
C ILE A 792 32.40 10.03 40.89
N ALA A 793 32.55 8.71 40.90
CA ALA A 793 32.91 7.95 39.71
C ALA A 793 31.73 7.15 39.20
N VAL A 794 31.43 7.25 37.90
CA VAL A 794 30.42 6.46 37.19
C VAL A 794 31.16 5.60 36.17
N PRO A 795 31.26 4.28 36.41
CA PRO A 795 31.97 3.37 35.50
C PRO A 795 31.55 3.53 34.03
N GLY A 796 32.58 3.62 33.18
CA GLY A 796 32.37 3.76 31.72
C GLY A 796 31.90 5.13 31.26
N LYS A 797 31.72 6.11 32.16
CA LYS A 797 31.14 7.43 31.79
C LYS A 797 32.00 8.61 32.24
N LEU A 798 32.12 8.81 33.53
CA LEU A 798 32.80 10.00 34.07
C LEU A 798 33.37 9.83 35.49
N VAL A 799 34.26 10.74 35.85
CA VAL A 799 34.67 11.00 37.23
C VAL A 799 34.46 12.49 37.49
N ASN A 800 33.67 12.83 38.50
CA ASN A 800 33.51 14.22 38.93
C ASN A 800 34.24 14.44 40.27
N ILE A 801 35.16 15.35 40.31
CA ILE A 801 35.93 15.72 41.51
C ILE A 801 35.34 17.02 42.06
N VAL A 802 34.90 16.99 43.29
CA VAL A 802 34.42 18.17 44.02
C VAL A 802 35.56 18.66 44.90
N ALA A 803 36.07 19.86 44.63
CA ALA A 803 37.22 20.46 45.33
C ALA A 803 37.03 21.96 45.48
N ASN A 804 37.59 22.52 46.53
CA ASN A 804 37.56 23.96 46.81
C ASN A 804 38.92 24.53 47.23
#